data_f75e95beb746ddbea29d477134f39c01
#
_entry.id   f75e95beb746ddbea29d477134f39c01
#
_cell.length_a   1.000
_cell.length_b   1.000
_cell.length_c   1.000
_cell.angle_alpha   90.00
_cell.angle_beta   90.00
_cell.angle_gamma   90.00
#
_symmetry.space_group_name_H-M   'P 1'
#
loop_
_entity.id
_entity.type
_entity.pdbx_description
1 polymer ?
#
loop_
_entity_poly.entity_id
_entity_poly.type
_entity_poly.pdbx_seq_one_letter_code
_entity_poly.pdbx_strand_id
1 'polypeptide(L)'
;ITMDITDNEDSISAKMFVTKTEDDEPFNKLFSKLKKGVKGGGIYIVARGKAQFDQYAGETIVMINDIAEIEKPPVRMDEATEKRVELHLHTQMSAMDAVSSVNDLINRAIYWGHKAIAVTDHGVVQSFPDAMKASNFNEKIKILYGVEGYLIDDSKKIVYNAENQNIDSPFVVFDIETTGLHNDKNNITEIGAVKVVNGQIVDKWSTFVNPCQPIPENIVELTGITDNMVADAPKIEEILGEFFEFCKDCILVAHNAAFDIGFIKKAAERHNFEFNFCYLDTLMLARCMYPELPNFKLDTLTKHLHVILENHHRAVDDAKATADVFVKMIEKLREEDKTELKTFNDIFDLRSASKKNKAYHIIILAKNQIGLRHIYEMISESHLKYFFRTPRIPRSLLEEKREGLILGSACEAGELFRAMIDGDSDEELKEIVDFYDYLEIQPIGNNAYMKTDPKHPMVNTDEDLQNLNRRIVALGEKYNKPVVATCDVHFMDMEGADYRKILMNYKGFSDADNQAPLYFRTTEEMLKEFEYLGKEKAYEVVVKNTNLVADMIEDVRPIPAKKCPPVIEGAKEGIINDSTTRAKEIYGDPLPEIVQKRLDKELHSITTYGFSVMYRIAQELVRHSLADGYLVGSRGSVGSSLVAYLSDITEVNSLQGHYICPNCKNVEFIESEIGLSGCDLPDKVCPKCGTKYRKDGHDIPFETFLGFKGDKEPDIDLNFSGVYQPVIHKYTETFFGKGKVFKAGTIGTVAEKTAFGYVKKYCEERNLVMRNAEMKRLAKGCEGVKRTSGQHPGGIIVVPFENDIHEFCPVQHPAD
;
A
#
# COMPACT_ATOMS: atom_id res chain seq x y z
N ILE A 1 -13.23 8.66 -42.63
CA ILE A 1 -12.64 8.48 -41.26
C ILE A 1 -13.76 8.56 -40.24
N THR A 2 -13.72 7.69 -39.23
CA THR A 2 -14.50 7.83 -38.00
C THR A 2 -13.53 8.10 -36.86
N MET A 3 -13.84 9.07 -36.00
CA MET A 3 -13.02 9.47 -34.89
C MET A 3 -13.90 9.90 -33.72
N ASP A 4 -13.41 9.78 -32.49
CA ASP A 4 -14.03 10.38 -31.32
C ASP A 4 -13.32 11.72 -31.05
N ILE A 5 -14.07 12.79 -30.86
CA ILE A 5 -13.57 14.13 -30.53
C ILE A 5 -14.08 14.55 -29.15
N THR A 6 -13.27 15.29 -28.43
CA THR A 6 -13.57 15.72 -27.06
C THR A 6 -13.06 17.15 -26.83
N ASP A 7 -13.77 17.89 -26.00
CA ASP A 7 -13.30 19.13 -25.37
C ASP A 7 -12.82 18.92 -23.93
N ASN A 8 -12.73 17.67 -23.46
CA ASN A 8 -12.45 17.17 -22.12
C ASN A 8 -13.63 17.27 -21.14
N GLU A 9 -14.70 17.96 -21.45
CA GLU A 9 -15.93 17.96 -20.67
C GLU A 9 -16.91 16.90 -21.17
N ASP A 10 -16.99 16.73 -22.51
CA ASP A 10 -17.82 15.72 -23.16
C ASP A 10 -17.16 15.22 -24.46
N SER A 11 -17.68 14.15 -25.01
CA SER A 11 -17.16 13.54 -26.23
C SER A 11 -18.27 13.14 -27.20
N ILE A 12 -17.96 13.25 -28.50
CA ILE A 12 -18.87 12.87 -29.56
C ILE A 12 -18.13 12.16 -30.68
N SER A 13 -18.75 11.15 -31.27
CA SER A 13 -18.24 10.50 -32.45
C SER A 13 -18.43 11.42 -33.66
N ALA A 14 -17.44 11.49 -34.54
CA ALA A 14 -17.44 12.27 -35.75
C ALA A 14 -17.07 11.41 -36.96
N LYS A 15 -17.72 11.70 -38.09
CA LYS A 15 -17.43 11.04 -39.37
C LYS A 15 -17.09 12.07 -40.43
N MET A 16 -16.10 11.78 -41.26
CA MET A 16 -15.71 12.58 -42.40
C MET A 16 -15.55 11.70 -43.60
N PHE A 17 -16.23 12.05 -44.70
CA PHE A 17 -16.04 11.45 -46.02
C PHE A 17 -15.02 12.27 -46.81
N VAL A 18 -13.95 11.61 -47.21
CA VAL A 18 -12.84 12.25 -47.95
C VAL A 18 -12.79 11.69 -49.33
N THR A 19 -12.96 12.58 -50.32
CA THR A 19 -12.61 12.35 -51.74
C THR A 19 -11.17 12.81 -51.91
N LYS A 20 -10.28 11.99 -52.47
CA LYS A 20 -8.90 12.40 -52.76
C LYS A 20 -8.91 13.66 -53.65
N THR A 21 -8.39 14.74 -53.10
CA THR A 21 -8.02 15.93 -53.88
C THR A 21 -6.50 15.95 -53.98
N GLU A 22 -5.97 16.04 -55.19
CA GLU A 22 -4.51 16.00 -55.45
C GLU A 22 -3.79 17.28 -55.00
N ASP A 23 -4.49 18.35 -54.68
CA ASP A 23 -3.94 19.70 -54.55
C ASP A 23 -3.90 20.28 -53.13
N ASP A 24 -4.33 19.54 -52.06
CA ASP A 24 -4.37 20.06 -50.70
C ASP A 24 -3.34 19.36 -49.80
N GLU A 25 -2.10 19.82 -49.84
CA GLU A 25 -0.98 19.23 -49.09
C GLU A 25 -1.15 19.29 -47.56
N PRO A 26 -1.62 20.36 -46.90
CA PRO A 26 -1.88 20.41 -45.47
C PRO A 26 -2.95 19.42 -45.03
N PHE A 27 -4.04 19.30 -45.78
CA PHE A 27 -5.11 18.36 -45.49
C PHE A 27 -4.65 16.90 -45.59
N ASN A 28 -3.88 16.57 -46.65
CA ASN A 28 -3.35 15.23 -46.84
C ASN A 28 -2.38 14.83 -45.72
N LYS A 29 -1.61 15.78 -45.17
CA LYS A 29 -0.73 15.59 -44.05
C LYS A 29 -1.51 15.31 -42.74
N LEU A 30 -2.52 16.13 -42.44
CA LEU A 30 -3.43 15.91 -41.30
C LEU A 30 -4.19 14.60 -41.46
N PHE A 31 -4.72 14.30 -42.63
CA PHE A 31 -5.42 13.04 -42.91
C PHE A 31 -4.53 11.82 -42.69
N SER A 32 -3.26 11.88 -43.07
CA SER A 32 -2.28 10.84 -42.85
C SER A 32 -1.99 10.63 -41.34
N LYS A 33 -1.92 11.73 -40.57
CA LYS A 33 -1.80 11.68 -39.10
C LYS A 33 -3.03 11.00 -38.47
N LEU A 34 -4.23 11.44 -38.79
CA LEU A 34 -5.49 10.91 -38.30
C LEU A 34 -5.65 9.42 -38.65
N LYS A 35 -5.26 9.00 -39.86
CA LYS A 35 -5.35 7.61 -40.31
C LYS A 35 -4.36 6.66 -39.62
N LYS A 36 -3.18 7.13 -39.27
CA LYS A 36 -2.16 6.35 -38.54
C LYS A 36 -2.53 6.10 -37.08
N GLY A 37 -3.54 6.80 -36.59
CA GLY A 37 -3.87 6.80 -35.18
C GLY A 37 -2.82 7.53 -34.35
N VAL A 38 -3.22 8.16 -33.26
CA VAL A 38 -2.32 8.91 -32.41
C VAL A 38 -1.94 8.04 -31.22
N LYS A 39 -0.69 7.60 -31.19
CA LYS A 39 -0.13 7.01 -30.00
C LYS A 39 0.26 8.12 -29.01
N GLY A 40 -0.44 8.21 -27.89
CA GLY A 40 -0.03 9.03 -26.75
C GLY A 40 -0.40 10.51 -26.83
N GLY A 41 -1.69 10.83 -26.84
CA GLY A 41 -2.19 12.16 -26.58
C GLY A 41 -2.70 12.97 -27.78
N GLY A 42 -3.74 12.58 -28.40
CA GLY A 42 -4.62 13.32 -29.32
C GLY A 42 -3.99 14.32 -30.31
N ILE A 43 -4.69 14.63 -31.36
CA ILE A 43 -4.40 15.79 -32.25
C ILE A 43 -5.42 16.86 -31.87
N TYR A 44 -4.94 18.10 -31.70
CA TYR A 44 -5.82 19.25 -31.46
C TYR A 44 -6.34 19.76 -32.78
N ILE A 45 -7.65 19.78 -32.92
CA ILE A 45 -8.33 20.15 -34.15
C ILE A 45 -9.43 21.15 -33.89
N VAL A 46 -9.73 21.95 -34.91
CA VAL A 46 -11.02 22.61 -35.06
C VAL A 46 -11.77 21.92 -36.20
N ALA A 47 -13.02 21.56 -35.96
CA ALA A 47 -13.86 20.91 -36.95
C ALA A 47 -15.20 21.63 -37.10
N ARG A 48 -15.65 21.77 -38.35
CA ARG A 48 -16.96 22.28 -38.66
C ARG A 48 -17.80 21.19 -39.33
N GLY A 49 -19.03 20.99 -38.85
CA GLY A 49 -19.88 19.93 -39.33
C GLY A 49 -21.35 20.10 -38.93
N LYS A 50 -22.15 19.11 -39.28
CA LYS A 50 -23.57 19.03 -38.90
C LYS A 50 -23.79 17.88 -37.95
N ALA A 51 -24.48 18.14 -36.83
CA ALA A 51 -24.99 17.10 -35.98
C ALA A 51 -26.15 16.36 -36.62
N GLN A 52 -26.08 15.05 -36.73
CA GLN A 52 -27.16 14.21 -37.27
C GLN A 52 -27.18 12.84 -36.60
N PHE A 53 -28.37 12.23 -36.56
CA PHE A 53 -28.50 10.88 -36.02
C PHE A 53 -27.94 9.86 -37.04
N ASP A 54 -27.03 9.01 -36.57
CA ASP A 54 -26.46 7.90 -37.36
C ASP A 54 -27.19 6.62 -37.02
N GLN A 55 -27.92 6.06 -37.92
CA GLN A 55 -28.70 4.82 -37.74
C GLN A 55 -27.81 3.59 -37.41
N TYR A 56 -26.56 3.57 -37.90
CA TYR A 56 -25.63 2.46 -37.63
C TYR A 56 -24.98 2.57 -36.28
N ALA A 57 -24.69 3.79 -35.78
CA ALA A 57 -24.17 4.02 -34.46
C ALA A 57 -25.29 4.05 -33.39
N GLY A 58 -26.54 4.32 -33.79
CA GLY A 58 -27.67 4.46 -32.87
C GLY A 58 -27.62 5.73 -32.02
N GLU A 59 -26.80 6.71 -32.41
CA GLU A 59 -26.57 7.95 -31.67
C GLU A 59 -26.35 9.17 -32.59
N THR A 60 -26.42 10.36 -32.01
CA THR A 60 -26.08 11.60 -32.77
C THR A 60 -24.56 11.72 -32.89
N ILE A 61 -24.10 11.93 -34.11
CA ILE A 61 -22.71 12.16 -34.48
C ILE A 61 -22.53 13.50 -35.18
N VAL A 62 -21.27 13.95 -35.30
CA VAL A 62 -20.92 15.10 -36.12
C VAL A 62 -20.44 14.64 -37.49
N MET A 63 -21.14 15.06 -38.55
CA MET A 63 -20.65 14.92 -39.91
C MET A 63 -19.77 16.11 -40.24
N ILE A 64 -18.45 15.88 -40.27
CA ILE A 64 -17.45 16.92 -40.48
C ILE A 64 -17.40 17.30 -41.96
N ASN A 65 -17.54 18.61 -42.26
CA ASN A 65 -17.35 19.21 -43.59
C ASN A 65 -15.92 19.73 -43.75
N ASP A 66 -15.41 20.40 -42.70
CA ASP A 66 -14.07 21.01 -42.69
C ASP A 66 -13.35 20.67 -41.37
N ILE A 67 -12.03 20.49 -41.45
CA ILE A 67 -11.17 20.19 -40.34
C ILE A 67 -9.79 20.84 -40.48
N ALA A 68 -9.26 21.40 -39.41
CA ALA A 68 -7.89 21.90 -39.38
C ALA A 68 -7.20 21.49 -38.06
N GLU A 69 -5.89 21.25 -38.14
CA GLU A 69 -5.05 21.08 -36.96
C GLU A 69 -4.81 22.45 -36.32
N ILE A 70 -4.93 22.52 -34.99
CA ILE A 70 -4.62 23.73 -34.22
C ILE A 70 -3.47 23.44 -33.27
N GLU A 71 -2.86 24.50 -32.77
CA GLU A 71 -1.87 24.38 -31.72
C GLU A 71 -2.49 23.81 -30.42
N LYS A 72 -1.70 23.01 -29.71
CA LYS A 72 -2.13 22.52 -28.43
C LYS A 72 -2.43 23.68 -27.46
N PRO A 73 -3.63 23.72 -26.87
CA PRO A 73 -3.93 24.71 -25.85
C PRO A 73 -2.84 24.74 -24.73
N PRO A 74 -2.53 25.91 -24.20
CA PRO A 74 -1.53 26.02 -23.15
C PRO A 74 -1.96 25.17 -21.93
N VAL A 75 -1.04 24.36 -21.45
CA VAL A 75 -1.23 23.59 -20.21
C VAL A 75 -1.14 24.57 -19.04
N ARG A 76 -1.97 24.37 -18.01
CA ARG A 76 -1.93 25.12 -16.76
C ARG A 76 -0.50 25.17 -16.21
N MET A 77 0.00 26.38 -15.90
CA MET A 77 1.37 26.64 -15.47
C MET A 77 1.40 27.21 -14.05
N ASP A 78 2.37 26.83 -13.29
CA ASP A 78 2.71 27.45 -12.00
C ASP A 78 3.65 28.62 -12.28
N GLU A 79 3.19 29.85 -12.13
CA GLU A 79 3.95 31.05 -12.47
C GLU A 79 4.65 31.69 -11.26
N ALA A 80 4.44 31.17 -10.04
CA ALA A 80 5.07 31.69 -8.82
C ALA A 80 6.60 31.72 -8.95
N THR A 81 7.23 32.76 -8.41
CA THR A 81 8.69 32.89 -8.41
C THR A 81 9.34 31.81 -7.55
N GLU A 82 8.79 31.58 -6.36
CA GLU A 82 9.18 30.48 -5.47
C GLU A 82 8.09 29.44 -5.45
N LYS A 83 8.44 28.20 -5.81
CA LYS A 83 7.52 27.08 -5.93
C LYS A 83 7.35 26.36 -4.61
N ARG A 84 6.15 25.90 -4.34
CA ARG A 84 5.85 24.97 -3.25
C ARG A 84 6.39 23.57 -3.56
N VAL A 85 6.45 22.72 -2.55
CA VAL A 85 6.65 21.28 -2.70
C VAL A 85 5.37 20.57 -2.28
N GLU A 86 4.88 19.63 -3.12
CA GLU A 86 3.79 18.77 -2.71
C GLU A 86 4.34 17.64 -1.83
N LEU A 87 3.77 17.48 -0.63
CA LEU A 87 4.20 16.49 0.36
C LEU A 87 3.19 15.36 0.57
N HIS A 88 2.00 15.43 -0.07
CA HIS A 88 0.95 14.44 0.07
C HIS A 88 0.31 14.16 -1.30
N LEU A 89 0.74 13.08 -1.95
CA LEU A 89 0.37 12.78 -3.32
C LEU A 89 0.20 11.28 -3.55
N HIS A 90 -0.92 10.92 -4.16
CA HIS A 90 -1.28 9.57 -4.55
C HIS A 90 -1.17 9.36 -6.05
N THR A 91 -0.78 8.16 -6.43
CA THR A 91 -0.66 7.73 -7.81
C THR A 91 -1.68 6.62 -8.11
N GLN A 92 -1.73 6.16 -9.35
CA GLN A 92 -2.51 4.98 -9.74
C GLN A 92 -2.23 3.73 -8.88
N MET A 93 -1.16 3.72 -8.06
CA MET A 93 -0.84 2.62 -7.15
C MET A 93 -1.65 2.68 -5.84
N SER A 94 -2.29 3.80 -5.52
CA SER A 94 -3.36 3.91 -4.51
C SER A 94 -4.63 3.29 -5.07
N ALA A 95 -4.83 2.00 -4.78
CA ALA A 95 -5.74 1.10 -5.48
C ALA A 95 -7.20 1.59 -5.55
N MET A 96 -7.72 1.78 -6.76
CA MET A 96 -9.10 2.21 -7.02
C MET A 96 -9.46 3.53 -6.34
N ASP A 97 -8.48 4.43 -6.17
CA ASP A 97 -8.65 5.71 -5.50
C ASP A 97 -8.03 6.85 -6.30
N ALA A 98 -6.72 6.87 -6.52
CA ALA A 98 -6.09 7.87 -7.37
C ALA A 98 -6.00 7.41 -8.84
N VAL A 99 -6.05 8.37 -9.77
CA VAL A 99 -6.20 8.06 -11.21
C VAL A 99 -5.03 8.49 -12.08
N SER A 100 -4.10 9.29 -11.56
CA SER A 100 -2.97 9.80 -12.34
C SER A 100 -1.73 8.93 -12.19
N SER A 101 -1.01 8.72 -13.30
CA SER A 101 0.25 7.98 -13.25
C SER A 101 1.33 8.81 -12.55
N VAL A 102 2.24 8.14 -11.85
CA VAL A 102 3.40 8.80 -11.21
C VAL A 102 4.26 9.54 -12.24
N ASN A 103 4.39 9.00 -13.45
CA ASN A 103 5.14 9.63 -14.53
C ASN A 103 4.53 10.97 -14.95
N ASP A 104 3.21 11.04 -15.13
CA ASP A 104 2.52 12.26 -15.52
C ASP A 104 2.60 13.34 -14.44
N LEU A 105 2.42 12.96 -13.17
CA LEU A 105 2.52 13.86 -12.01
C LEU A 105 3.94 14.44 -11.89
N ILE A 106 4.97 13.60 -11.99
CA ILE A 106 6.36 14.06 -11.93
C ILE A 106 6.71 14.94 -13.12
N ASN A 107 6.30 14.56 -14.34
CA ASN A 107 6.53 15.38 -15.52
C ASN A 107 5.81 16.73 -15.43
N ARG A 108 4.62 16.80 -14.82
CA ARG A 108 3.92 18.06 -14.54
C ARG A 108 4.70 18.93 -13.56
N ALA A 109 5.23 18.35 -12.47
CA ALA A 109 6.05 19.07 -11.49
C ALA A 109 7.36 19.59 -12.11
N ILE A 110 8.01 18.79 -12.97
CA ILE A 110 9.19 19.22 -13.74
C ILE A 110 8.83 20.39 -14.68
N TYR A 111 7.72 20.27 -15.42
CA TYR A 111 7.23 21.31 -16.33
C TYR A 111 6.93 22.63 -15.60
N TRP A 112 6.42 22.56 -14.36
CA TRP A 112 6.17 23.73 -13.52
C TRP A 112 7.44 24.29 -12.86
N GLY A 113 8.55 23.57 -12.89
CA GLY A 113 9.81 23.97 -12.26
C GLY A 113 9.85 23.77 -10.75
N HIS A 114 9.07 22.81 -10.22
CA HIS A 114 9.16 22.42 -8.81
C HIS A 114 10.50 21.74 -8.55
N LYS A 115 11.10 21.98 -7.39
CA LYS A 115 12.41 21.39 -7.02
C LYS A 115 12.29 19.98 -6.46
N ALA A 116 11.14 19.66 -5.85
CA ALA A 116 10.86 18.35 -5.26
C ALA A 116 9.36 18.04 -5.30
N ILE A 117 9.04 16.75 -5.17
CA ILE A 117 7.68 16.24 -5.06
C ILE A 117 7.69 14.95 -4.25
N ALA A 118 6.75 14.78 -3.32
CA ALA A 118 6.57 13.53 -2.59
C ALA A 118 5.71 12.54 -3.37
N VAL A 119 5.90 11.26 -3.08
CA VAL A 119 5.03 10.16 -3.51
C VAL A 119 4.65 9.38 -2.26
N THR A 120 3.35 9.37 -1.93
CA THR A 120 2.83 8.88 -0.65
C THR A 120 1.57 8.04 -0.85
N ASP A 121 1.65 7.00 -1.66
CA ASP A 121 0.53 6.09 -1.91
C ASP A 121 0.00 5.41 -0.64
N HIS A 122 -1.28 5.03 -0.62
CA HIS A 122 -1.94 4.37 0.51
C HIS A 122 -1.35 3.00 0.83
N GLY A 123 -0.55 2.90 1.87
CA GLY A 123 -0.01 1.66 2.43
C GLY A 123 0.86 0.82 1.49
N VAL A 124 1.33 1.40 0.38
CA VAL A 124 2.16 0.74 -0.63
C VAL A 124 3.21 1.70 -1.18
N VAL A 125 4.26 1.14 -1.80
CA VAL A 125 5.39 1.89 -2.38
C VAL A 125 5.69 1.46 -3.83
N GLN A 126 4.69 0.92 -4.51
CA GLN A 126 4.84 0.30 -5.84
C GLN A 126 5.16 1.31 -6.95
N SER A 127 4.90 2.60 -6.75
CA SER A 127 5.24 3.69 -7.69
C SER A 127 6.72 4.12 -7.66
N PHE A 128 7.49 3.71 -6.65
CA PHE A 128 8.88 4.17 -6.45
C PHE A 128 9.82 3.91 -7.64
N PRO A 129 9.83 2.72 -8.27
CA PRO A 129 10.70 2.47 -9.42
C PRO A 129 10.41 3.39 -10.60
N ASP A 130 9.14 3.67 -10.86
CA ASP A 130 8.75 4.55 -11.97
C ASP A 130 8.99 6.02 -11.62
N ALA A 131 8.78 6.43 -10.37
CA ALA A 131 9.16 7.76 -9.88
C ALA A 131 10.66 8.02 -10.05
N MET A 132 11.50 7.05 -9.68
CA MET A 132 12.94 7.12 -9.86
C MET A 132 13.35 7.30 -11.32
N LYS A 133 12.71 6.59 -12.24
CA LYS A 133 12.96 6.71 -13.68
C LYS A 133 12.48 8.05 -14.23
N ALA A 134 11.26 8.49 -13.86
CA ALA A 134 10.67 9.75 -14.33
C ALA A 134 11.52 10.97 -13.93
N SER A 135 12.08 10.97 -12.72
CA SER A 135 12.98 12.01 -12.21
C SER A 135 14.39 11.95 -12.80
N ASN A 136 14.70 10.96 -13.63
CA ASN A 136 16.05 10.62 -14.05
C ASN A 136 17.02 10.51 -12.86
N PHE A 137 16.66 9.69 -11.87
CA PHE A 137 17.45 9.47 -10.66
C PHE A 137 17.73 10.77 -9.86
N ASN A 138 16.71 11.61 -9.70
CA ASN A 138 16.75 12.93 -9.05
C ASN A 138 17.54 14.03 -9.81
N GLU A 139 17.98 13.80 -11.03
CA GLU A 139 18.65 14.84 -11.83
C GLU A 139 17.71 15.96 -12.29
N LYS A 140 16.42 15.63 -12.55
CA LYS A 140 15.42 16.59 -13.03
C LYS A 140 14.60 17.22 -11.90
N ILE A 141 14.26 16.43 -10.92
CA ILE A 141 13.46 16.81 -9.74
C ILE A 141 13.76 15.83 -8.62
N LYS A 142 13.85 16.32 -7.40
CA LYS A 142 14.05 15.48 -6.21
C LYS A 142 12.75 14.76 -5.84
N ILE A 143 12.78 13.44 -5.74
CA ILE A 143 11.64 12.65 -5.27
C ILE A 143 11.77 12.43 -3.76
N LEU A 144 10.71 12.75 -3.04
CA LEU A 144 10.59 12.47 -1.62
C LEU A 144 9.77 11.17 -1.48
N TYR A 145 10.47 10.07 -1.25
CA TYR A 145 9.86 8.75 -1.15
C TYR A 145 9.18 8.58 0.20
N GLY A 146 7.91 8.26 0.19
CA GLY A 146 7.12 8.07 1.39
C GLY A 146 5.90 7.20 1.17
N VAL A 147 5.10 7.09 2.19
CA VAL A 147 3.85 6.33 2.20
C VAL A 147 2.83 7.02 3.10
N GLU A 148 1.56 7.05 2.70
CA GLU A 148 0.49 7.30 3.63
C GLU A 148 0.15 5.98 4.33
N GLY A 149 0.53 5.87 5.61
CA GLY A 149 0.32 4.70 6.44
C GLY A 149 -1.01 4.75 7.19
N TYR A 150 -1.40 3.60 7.74
CA TYR A 150 -2.58 3.42 8.57
C TYR A 150 -2.15 3.16 10.02
N LEU A 151 -1.92 4.22 10.78
CA LEU A 151 -1.44 4.18 12.15
C LEU A 151 -2.51 3.62 13.10
N ILE A 152 -2.15 2.67 13.93
CA ILE A 152 -2.99 2.21 15.05
C ILE A 152 -2.27 2.43 16.37
N ASP A 153 -3.01 2.89 17.37
CA ASP A 153 -2.50 3.06 18.71
C ASP A 153 -2.50 1.71 19.44
N ASP A 154 -1.33 1.19 19.73
CA ASP A 154 -1.05 0.01 20.53
C ASP A 154 -0.31 0.35 21.84
N SER A 155 -0.28 1.60 22.22
CA SER A 155 0.33 2.08 23.47
C SER A 155 -0.53 1.76 24.69
N LYS A 156 -1.83 1.48 24.49
CA LYS A 156 -2.76 1.13 25.55
C LYS A 156 -2.37 -0.19 26.19
N LYS A 157 -2.24 -0.18 27.51
CA LYS A 157 -1.87 -1.34 28.31
C LYS A 157 -3.09 -2.06 28.86
N ILE A 158 -2.94 -3.31 29.23
CA ILE A 158 -3.97 -4.08 29.96
C ILE A 158 -3.96 -3.65 31.43
N VAL A 159 -2.77 -3.49 32.01
CA VAL A 159 -2.59 -3.18 33.44
C VAL A 159 -1.65 -1.99 33.60
N TYR A 160 -2.01 -1.10 34.48
CA TYR A 160 -1.25 0.10 34.85
C TYR A 160 -0.89 0.09 36.31
N ASN A 161 0.29 0.57 36.66
CA ASN A 161 0.81 0.69 38.04
C ASN A 161 0.82 -0.64 38.82
N ALA A 162 1.03 -1.78 38.16
CA ALA A 162 1.13 -3.06 38.82
C ALA A 162 2.51 -3.25 39.49
N GLU A 163 2.50 -3.71 40.74
CA GLU A 163 3.69 -4.07 41.51
C GLU A 163 3.68 -5.57 41.83
N ASN A 164 3.07 -5.97 42.91
CA ASN A 164 3.03 -7.36 43.43
C ASN A 164 1.62 -7.96 43.34
N GLN A 165 0.68 -7.29 42.66
CA GLN A 165 -0.70 -7.75 42.57
C GLN A 165 -0.82 -8.93 41.60
N ASN A 166 -1.78 -9.82 41.90
CA ASN A 166 -2.11 -10.96 41.07
C ASN A 166 -3.63 -11.09 40.87
N ILE A 167 -4.08 -12.11 40.14
CA ILE A 167 -5.49 -12.35 39.85
C ILE A 167 -6.33 -12.74 41.05
N ASP A 168 -5.73 -13.05 42.21
CA ASP A 168 -6.42 -13.38 43.46
C ASP A 168 -6.54 -12.15 44.40
N SER A 169 -5.98 -10.99 43.98
CA SER A 169 -6.11 -9.74 44.73
C SER A 169 -7.57 -9.27 44.75
N PRO A 170 -7.98 -8.46 45.75
CA PRO A 170 -9.27 -7.80 45.72
C PRO A 170 -9.38 -6.81 44.54
N PHE A 171 -10.53 -6.79 43.90
CA PHE A 171 -10.82 -5.85 42.81
C PHE A 171 -12.02 -4.97 43.10
N VAL A 172 -12.00 -3.74 42.63
CA VAL A 172 -13.20 -2.90 42.52
C VAL A 172 -13.44 -2.65 41.03
N VAL A 173 -14.52 -3.23 40.52
CA VAL A 173 -14.97 -3.03 39.18
C VAL A 173 -15.96 -1.88 39.19
N PHE A 174 -15.75 -0.85 38.42
CA PHE A 174 -16.57 0.34 38.42
C PHE A 174 -16.84 0.87 37.02
N ASP A 175 -17.89 1.66 36.91
CA ASP A 175 -18.34 2.33 35.73
C ASP A 175 -18.87 3.70 36.10
N ILE A 176 -18.84 4.69 35.20
CA ILE A 176 -19.35 6.05 35.44
C ILE A 176 -20.29 6.48 34.32
N GLU A 177 -21.28 7.30 34.69
CA GLU A 177 -22.06 8.08 33.73
C GLU A 177 -21.66 9.55 33.82
N THR A 178 -21.69 10.24 32.70
CA THR A 178 -21.15 11.60 32.58
C THR A 178 -22.04 12.52 31.73
N THR A 179 -21.83 13.81 31.77
CA THR A 179 -22.52 14.80 30.91
C THR A 179 -21.98 14.86 29.48
N GLY A 180 -21.01 13.99 29.13
CA GLY A 180 -20.40 13.88 27.80
C GLY A 180 -19.05 13.17 27.83
N LEU A 181 -18.33 13.16 26.73
CA LEU A 181 -17.19 12.28 26.53
C LEU A 181 -15.84 12.83 27.03
N HIS A 182 -15.76 14.16 27.32
CA HIS A 182 -14.48 14.84 27.59
C HIS A 182 -14.35 15.24 29.06
N ASN A 183 -13.38 14.66 29.76
CA ASN A 183 -13.14 14.88 31.18
C ASN A 183 -12.74 16.32 31.56
N ASP A 184 -12.31 17.16 30.61
CA ASP A 184 -12.03 18.58 30.84
C ASP A 184 -13.29 19.46 30.85
N LYS A 185 -14.31 19.11 30.06
CA LYS A 185 -15.52 19.90 29.81
C LYS A 185 -16.75 19.32 30.46
N ASN A 186 -16.74 18.01 30.69
CA ASN A 186 -17.87 17.27 31.20
C ASN A 186 -17.62 16.78 32.61
N ASN A 187 -18.69 16.50 33.34
CA ASN A 187 -18.62 16.06 34.72
C ASN A 187 -19.37 14.75 34.91
N ILE A 188 -19.02 14.03 35.96
CA ILE A 188 -19.65 12.78 36.37
C ILE A 188 -21.06 13.03 36.87
N THR A 189 -22.01 12.16 36.49
CA THR A 189 -23.42 12.17 36.93
C THR A 189 -23.80 10.96 37.78
N GLU A 190 -23.11 9.82 37.64
CA GLU A 190 -23.28 8.64 38.45
C GLU A 190 -21.93 7.89 38.55
N ILE A 191 -21.64 7.26 39.68
CA ILE A 191 -20.58 6.29 39.86
C ILE A 191 -21.20 5.00 40.38
N GLY A 192 -20.94 3.86 39.74
CA GLY A 192 -21.31 2.53 40.21
C GLY A 192 -20.07 1.65 40.35
N ALA A 193 -19.96 0.98 41.48
CA ALA A 193 -18.83 0.11 41.78
C ALA A 193 -19.23 -1.19 42.51
N VAL A 194 -18.54 -2.28 42.21
CA VAL A 194 -18.72 -3.55 42.86
C VAL A 194 -17.35 -4.09 43.30
N LYS A 195 -17.26 -4.58 44.56
CA LYS A 195 -16.06 -5.20 45.11
C LYS A 195 -16.08 -6.69 44.88
N VAL A 196 -15.01 -7.20 44.25
CA VAL A 196 -14.86 -8.62 43.93
C VAL A 196 -13.72 -9.20 44.74
N VAL A 197 -13.98 -10.28 45.47
CA VAL A 197 -12.97 -11.02 46.25
C VAL A 197 -13.14 -12.52 45.97
N ASN A 198 -12.06 -13.18 45.61
CA ASN A 198 -12.07 -14.60 45.24
C ASN A 198 -13.13 -14.96 44.16
N GLY A 199 -13.31 -14.10 43.20
CA GLY A 199 -14.26 -14.29 42.07
C GLY A 199 -15.73 -14.09 42.45
N GLN A 200 -16.03 -13.54 43.64
CA GLN A 200 -17.40 -13.25 44.06
C GLN A 200 -17.58 -11.77 44.39
N ILE A 201 -18.72 -11.22 44.01
CA ILE A 201 -19.11 -9.86 44.38
C ILE A 201 -19.50 -9.89 45.86
N VAL A 202 -18.76 -9.17 46.67
CA VAL A 202 -18.95 -9.12 48.13
C VAL A 202 -19.55 -7.84 48.64
N ASP A 203 -19.44 -6.74 47.85
CA ASP A 203 -19.97 -5.43 48.27
C ASP A 203 -20.30 -4.58 47.01
N LYS A 204 -21.15 -3.58 47.16
CA LYS A 204 -21.56 -2.66 46.11
C LYS A 204 -21.61 -1.23 46.65
N TRP A 205 -21.22 -0.29 45.86
CA TRP A 205 -21.32 1.15 46.11
C TRP A 205 -21.83 1.89 44.87
N SER A 206 -22.79 2.77 45.05
CA SER A 206 -23.31 3.57 43.95
C SER A 206 -23.86 4.88 44.44
N THR A 207 -23.65 5.95 43.69
CA THR A 207 -24.22 7.24 44.00
C THR A 207 -24.41 8.09 42.75
N PHE A 208 -25.49 8.88 42.73
CA PHE A 208 -25.59 9.98 41.80
C PHE A 208 -24.64 11.10 42.22
N VAL A 209 -24.19 11.86 41.27
CA VAL A 209 -23.30 13.01 41.44
C VAL A 209 -23.92 14.24 40.79
N ASN A 210 -23.99 15.33 41.50
CA ASN A 210 -24.39 16.59 40.92
C ASN A 210 -23.27 17.13 40.01
N PRO A 211 -23.45 17.16 38.66
CA PRO A 211 -22.41 17.59 37.76
C PRO A 211 -22.19 19.12 37.75
N CYS A 212 -23.00 19.86 38.45
CA CYS A 212 -22.96 21.34 38.48
C CYS A 212 -23.07 21.98 37.08
N GLN A 213 -23.62 21.30 36.13
CA GLN A 213 -23.86 21.75 34.75
C GLN A 213 -25.08 21.01 34.17
N PRO A 214 -25.82 21.55 33.19
CA PRO A 214 -26.92 20.88 32.54
C PRO A 214 -26.50 19.59 31.84
N ILE A 215 -27.32 18.55 31.91
CA ILE A 215 -27.11 17.30 31.18
C ILE A 215 -27.70 17.48 29.77
N PRO A 216 -26.90 17.31 28.70
CA PRO A 216 -27.39 17.41 27.32
C PRO A 216 -28.48 16.38 27.02
N GLU A 217 -29.47 16.76 26.20
CA GLU A 217 -30.64 15.93 25.89
C GLU A 217 -30.29 14.54 25.33
N ASN A 218 -29.28 14.48 24.45
CA ASN A 218 -28.74 13.22 23.92
C ASN A 218 -28.13 12.31 25.00
N ILE A 219 -27.57 12.87 26.06
CA ILE A 219 -27.04 12.11 27.20
C ILE A 219 -28.19 11.64 28.08
N VAL A 220 -29.22 12.46 28.29
CA VAL A 220 -30.46 12.05 28.98
C VAL A 220 -31.12 10.89 28.25
N GLU A 221 -31.20 10.95 26.92
CA GLU A 221 -31.74 9.85 26.09
C GLU A 221 -30.93 8.56 26.23
N LEU A 222 -29.59 8.68 26.34
CA LEU A 222 -28.67 7.56 26.45
C LEU A 222 -28.71 6.89 27.84
N THR A 223 -28.57 7.71 28.91
CA THR A 223 -28.36 7.20 30.29
C THR A 223 -29.64 7.16 31.11
N GLY A 224 -30.69 7.87 30.66
CA GLY A 224 -31.92 8.08 31.41
C GLY A 224 -31.77 9.00 32.64
N ILE A 225 -30.57 9.56 32.88
CA ILE A 225 -30.26 10.45 34.00
C ILE A 225 -30.65 11.87 33.62
N THR A 226 -31.58 12.47 34.39
CA THR A 226 -32.06 13.84 34.16
C THR A 226 -31.48 14.81 35.19
N ASP A 227 -31.46 16.11 34.89
CA ASP A 227 -31.03 17.16 35.82
C ASP A 227 -31.76 17.08 37.17
N ASN A 228 -33.03 16.74 37.18
CA ASN A 228 -33.83 16.60 38.41
C ASN A 228 -33.34 15.44 39.30
N MET A 229 -32.80 14.38 38.72
CA MET A 229 -32.32 13.20 39.49
C MET A 229 -30.99 13.51 40.21
N VAL A 230 -30.20 14.40 39.69
CA VAL A 230 -28.89 14.77 40.23
C VAL A 230 -28.87 16.11 40.96
N ALA A 231 -29.97 16.86 40.97
CA ALA A 231 -30.05 18.22 41.54
C ALA A 231 -29.67 18.26 43.02
N ASP A 232 -30.17 17.30 43.80
CA ASP A 232 -29.91 17.16 45.24
C ASP A 232 -28.81 16.16 45.56
N ALA A 233 -28.13 15.60 44.55
CA ALA A 233 -27.02 14.66 44.73
C ALA A 233 -25.78 15.38 45.26
N PRO A 234 -24.89 14.69 46.00
CA PRO A 234 -23.63 15.27 46.41
C PRO A 234 -22.75 15.62 45.22
N LYS A 235 -21.89 16.63 45.39
CA LYS A 235 -20.88 16.98 44.40
C LYS A 235 -19.70 16.00 44.46
N ILE A 236 -18.93 15.94 43.38
CA ILE A 236 -17.81 14.96 43.24
C ILE A 236 -16.76 15.11 44.36
N GLU A 237 -16.46 16.34 44.81
CA GLU A 237 -15.55 16.60 45.90
C GLU A 237 -16.01 16.03 47.26
N GLU A 238 -17.31 15.84 47.41
CA GLU A 238 -17.90 15.34 48.67
C GLU A 238 -17.83 13.81 48.77
N ILE A 239 -17.82 13.12 47.60
CA ILE A 239 -17.91 11.65 47.56
C ILE A 239 -16.60 10.97 47.14
N LEU A 240 -15.67 11.70 46.52
CA LEU A 240 -14.45 11.12 46.00
C LEU A 240 -13.59 10.42 47.07
N GLY A 241 -13.57 11.00 48.28
CA GLY A 241 -12.92 10.38 49.43
C GLY A 241 -13.57 9.07 49.89
N GLU A 242 -14.92 8.98 49.85
CA GLU A 242 -15.65 7.73 50.17
C GLU A 242 -15.42 6.66 49.11
N PHE A 243 -15.40 7.07 47.85
CA PHE A 243 -15.09 6.18 46.75
C PHE A 243 -13.67 5.62 46.85
N PHE A 244 -12.67 6.45 47.14
CA PHE A 244 -11.28 5.99 47.34
C PHE A 244 -11.11 5.09 48.57
N GLU A 245 -11.83 5.34 49.67
CA GLU A 245 -11.82 4.41 50.80
C GLU A 245 -12.50 3.07 50.45
N PHE A 246 -13.57 3.06 49.62
CA PHE A 246 -14.17 1.84 49.08
C PHE A 246 -13.18 1.07 48.21
N CYS A 247 -12.34 1.76 47.47
CA CYS A 247 -11.32 1.21 46.54
C CYS A 247 -10.01 0.80 47.26
N LYS A 248 -9.85 1.13 48.52
CA LYS A 248 -8.62 0.93 49.26
C LYS A 248 -8.18 -0.55 49.26
N ASP A 249 -6.87 -0.74 49.04
CA ASP A 249 -6.21 -2.07 48.93
C ASP A 249 -6.77 -2.95 47.79
N CYS A 250 -7.52 -2.36 46.85
CA CYS A 250 -8.07 -3.07 45.72
C CYS A 250 -7.44 -2.58 44.40
N ILE A 251 -7.52 -3.43 43.41
CA ILE A 251 -7.19 -3.07 41.99
C ILE A 251 -8.46 -2.54 41.34
N LEU A 252 -8.38 -1.39 40.71
CA LEU A 252 -9.49 -0.85 39.94
C LEU A 252 -9.64 -1.56 38.59
N VAL A 253 -10.85 -1.82 38.18
CA VAL A 253 -11.16 -2.45 36.89
C VAL A 253 -12.30 -1.70 36.23
N ALA A 254 -12.12 -1.35 34.97
CA ALA A 254 -13.17 -0.76 34.15
C ALA A 254 -13.14 -1.30 32.72
N HIS A 255 -14.25 -1.13 32.00
CA HIS A 255 -14.34 -1.53 30.59
C HIS A 255 -14.07 -0.32 29.69
N ASN A 256 -12.94 -0.27 29.00
CA ASN A 256 -12.36 0.92 28.40
C ASN A 256 -11.87 1.91 29.47
N ALA A 257 -11.05 1.39 30.37
CA ALA A 257 -10.60 2.06 31.58
C ALA A 257 -10.03 3.48 31.38
N ALA A 258 -9.52 3.80 30.20
CA ALA A 258 -9.03 5.14 29.88
C ALA A 258 -10.11 6.22 30.08
N PHE A 259 -11.37 5.90 29.78
CA PHE A 259 -12.50 6.80 29.98
C PHE A 259 -12.79 7.01 31.48
N ASP A 260 -13.13 5.95 32.18
CA ASP A 260 -13.56 6.05 33.59
C ASP A 260 -12.45 6.56 34.51
N ILE A 261 -11.26 5.99 34.35
CA ILE A 261 -10.07 6.42 35.09
C ILE A 261 -9.69 7.87 34.76
N GLY A 262 -9.85 8.28 33.51
CA GLY A 262 -9.59 9.66 33.07
C GLY A 262 -10.45 10.69 33.82
N PHE A 263 -11.75 10.43 33.92
CA PHE A 263 -12.67 11.30 34.68
C PHE A 263 -12.35 11.31 36.20
N ILE A 264 -12.09 10.14 36.79
CA ILE A 264 -11.74 10.03 38.22
C ILE A 264 -10.41 10.73 38.53
N LYS A 265 -9.38 10.53 37.69
CA LYS A 265 -8.09 11.24 37.81
C LYS A 265 -8.25 12.75 37.72
N LYS A 266 -9.04 13.22 36.75
CA LYS A 266 -9.27 14.66 36.56
C LYS A 266 -10.05 15.27 37.72
N ALA A 267 -11.01 14.55 38.27
CA ALA A 267 -11.73 14.94 39.48
C ALA A 267 -10.79 14.97 40.69
N ALA A 268 -9.94 13.97 40.86
CA ALA A 268 -8.94 13.91 41.92
C ALA A 268 -7.96 15.09 41.84
N GLU A 269 -7.43 15.39 40.66
CA GLU A 269 -6.54 16.52 40.40
C GLU A 269 -7.19 17.86 40.76
N ARG A 270 -8.43 18.10 40.30
CA ARG A 270 -9.18 19.34 40.56
C ARG A 270 -9.44 19.60 42.04
N HIS A 271 -9.60 18.54 42.83
CA HIS A 271 -9.95 18.61 44.23
C HIS A 271 -8.81 18.20 45.18
N ASN A 272 -7.56 18.11 44.69
CA ASN A 272 -6.33 17.79 45.45
C ASN A 272 -6.38 16.42 46.15
N PHE A 273 -6.95 15.41 45.53
CA PHE A 273 -6.83 14.03 45.94
C PHE A 273 -5.71 13.34 45.18
N GLU A 274 -4.97 12.44 45.84
CA GLU A 274 -3.97 11.59 45.19
C GLU A 274 -4.63 10.36 44.57
N PHE A 275 -4.27 10.04 43.31
CA PHE A 275 -4.70 8.84 42.60
C PHE A 275 -3.53 7.89 42.43
N ASN A 276 -3.38 6.91 43.38
CA ASN A 276 -2.29 5.93 43.42
C ASN A 276 -2.81 4.50 43.32
N PHE A 277 -3.68 4.19 42.37
CA PHE A 277 -4.25 2.86 42.20
C PHE A 277 -3.58 2.10 41.05
N CYS A 278 -3.40 0.78 41.27
CA CYS A 278 -3.25 -0.16 40.19
C CYS A 278 -4.62 -0.31 39.48
N TYR A 279 -4.65 -0.30 38.13
CA TYR A 279 -5.90 -0.53 37.43
C TYR A 279 -5.72 -1.36 36.18
N LEU A 280 -6.81 -2.03 35.76
CA LEU A 280 -6.88 -2.96 34.64
C LEU A 280 -8.01 -2.58 33.68
N ASP A 281 -7.71 -2.66 32.37
CA ASP A 281 -8.67 -2.45 31.28
C ASP A 281 -9.20 -3.78 30.74
N THR A 282 -10.47 -4.09 31.00
CA THR A 282 -11.10 -5.33 30.53
C THR A 282 -11.33 -5.33 29.01
N LEU A 283 -11.42 -4.18 28.36
CA LEU A 283 -11.52 -4.07 26.91
C LEU A 283 -10.22 -4.55 26.25
N MET A 284 -9.06 -4.08 26.73
CA MET A 284 -7.76 -4.49 26.21
C MET A 284 -7.48 -5.97 26.51
N LEU A 285 -7.82 -6.43 27.70
CA LEU A 285 -7.71 -7.85 28.06
C LEU A 285 -8.59 -8.73 27.14
N ALA A 286 -9.84 -8.34 26.92
CA ALA A 286 -10.77 -9.06 26.04
C ALA A 286 -10.27 -9.16 24.59
N ARG A 287 -9.68 -8.08 24.08
CA ARG A 287 -9.08 -8.07 22.74
C ARG A 287 -7.96 -9.08 22.58
N CYS A 288 -7.18 -9.27 23.63
CA CYS A 288 -6.10 -10.25 23.64
C CYS A 288 -6.62 -11.70 23.82
N MET A 289 -7.64 -11.89 24.67
CA MET A 289 -8.16 -13.22 25.01
C MET A 289 -9.13 -13.79 23.95
N TYR A 290 -9.87 -12.93 23.24
CA TYR A 290 -10.95 -13.32 22.30
C TYR A 290 -10.81 -12.60 20.95
N PRO A 291 -9.67 -12.72 20.24
CA PRO A 291 -9.40 -11.97 19.01
C PRO A 291 -10.40 -12.29 17.87
N GLU A 292 -11.14 -13.38 17.96
CA GLU A 292 -12.15 -13.81 17.00
C GLU A 292 -13.45 -12.99 17.05
N LEU A 293 -13.73 -12.29 18.16
CA LEU A 293 -14.97 -11.54 18.30
C LEU A 293 -15.06 -10.37 17.32
N PRO A 294 -16.26 -10.07 16.78
CA PRO A 294 -16.46 -9.00 15.80
C PRO A 294 -16.24 -7.60 16.40
N ASN A 295 -16.55 -7.43 17.67
CA ASN A 295 -16.30 -6.24 18.48
C ASN A 295 -16.20 -6.63 19.97
N PHE A 296 -15.80 -5.69 20.81
CA PHE A 296 -15.55 -5.90 22.24
C PHE A 296 -16.41 -5.02 23.13
N LYS A 297 -17.61 -4.62 22.66
CA LYS A 297 -18.60 -3.93 23.49
C LYS A 297 -19.03 -4.85 24.62
N LEU A 298 -19.40 -4.28 25.75
CA LEU A 298 -19.86 -5.04 26.93
C LEU A 298 -20.98 -6.02 26.56
N ASP A 299 -21.95 -5.60 25.77
CA ASP A 299 -23.02 -6.45 25.22
C ASP A 299 -22.53 -7.70 24.46
N THR A 300 -21.44 -7.54 23.69
CA THR A 300 -20.87 -8.66 22.93
C THR A 300 -20.18 -9.64 23.85
N LEU A 301 -19.43 -9.12 24.82
CA LEU A 301 -18.71 -9.92 25.78
C LEU A 301 -19.67 -10.66 26.73
N THR A 302 -20.71 -10.00 27.22
CA THR A 302 -21.72 -10.64 28.09
C THR A 302 -22.42 -11.79 27.37
N LYS A 303 -22.78 -11.62 26.09
CA LYS A 303 -23.35 -12.69 25.28
C LYS A 303 -22.37 -13.84 25.05
N HIS A 304 -21.11 -13.53 24.74
CA HIS A 304 -20.06 -14.54 24.49
C HIS A 304 -19.77 -15.36 25.74
N LEU A 305 -19.70 -14.69 26.89
CA LEU A 305 -19.37 -15.32 28.18
C LEU A 305 -20.61 -15.78 28.99
N HIS A 306 -21.81 -15.67 28.40
CA HIS A 306 -23.07 -16.04 29.03
C HIS A 306 -23.30 -15.33 30.37
N VAL A 307 -23.07 -14.01 30.38
CA VAL A 307 -23.34 -13.12 31.51
C VAL A 307 -24.66 -12.38 31.27
N ILE A 308 -25.46 -12.20 32.34
CA ILE A 308 -26.72 -11.45 32.25
C ILE A 308 -26.45 -9.96 32.45
N LEU A 309 -26.84 -9.13 31.49
CA LEU A 309 -26.83 -7.67 31.60
C LEU A 309 -28.26 -7.18 31.89
N GLU A 310 -28.43 -6.63 33.08
CA GLU A 310 -29.70 -5.99 33.53
C GLU A 310 -29.56 -4.49 33.23
N ASN A 311 -30.53 -3.74 32.92
CA ASN A 311 -30.60 -2.26 32.80
C ASN A 311 -29.33 -1.56 32.25
N HIS A 312 -29.00 -1.80 31.02
CA HIS A 312 -27.86 -1.14 30.35
C HIS A 312 -27.93 0.40 30.49
N HIS A 313 -26.76 1.06 30.66
CA HIS A 313 -26.58 2.50 30.93
C HIS A 313 -27.04 2.94 32.35
N ARG A 314 -26.79 2.08 33.33
CA ARG A 314 -26.77 2.45 34.75
C ARG A 314 -25.44 1.98 35.32
N ALA A 315 -24.67 2.89 35.85
CA ALA A 315 -23.27 2.67 36.23
C ALA A 315 -23.06 1.43 37.13
N VAL A 316 -23.94 1.16 38.08
CA VAL A 316 -23.80 -0.03 38.95
C VAL A 316 -24.16 -1.35 38.25
N ASP A 317 -25.08 -1.34 37.29
CA ASP A 317 -25.45 -2.55 36.54
C ASP A 317 -24.39 -2.88 35.50
N ASP A 318 -23.82 -1.86 34.84
CA ASP A 318 -22.71 -2.02 33.91
C ASP A 318 -21.42 -2.42 34.64
N ALA A 319 -21.13 -1.86 35.82
CA ALA A 319 -20.04 -2.32 36.71
C ALA A 319 -20.21 -3.78 37.13
N LYS A 320 -21.44 -4.22 37.46
CA LYS A 320 -21.73 -5.62 37.82
C LYS A 320 -21.51 -6.55 36.62
N ALA A 321 -22.06 -6.19 35.45
CA ALA A 321 -21.85 -7.00 34.25
C ALA A 321 -20.37 -7.09 33.86
N THR A 322 -19.65 -5.99 33.97
CA THR A 322 -18.19 -5.95 33.75
C THR A 322 -17.47 -6.83 34.77
N ALA A 323 -17.89 -6.85 36.04
CA ALA A 323 -17.31 -7.73 37.07
C ALA A 323 -17.55 -9.21 36.77
N ASP A 324 -18.75 -9.59 36.35
CA ASP A 324 -19.07 -10.98 35.99
C ASP A 324 -18.30 -11.43 34.75
N VAL A 325 -18.13 -10.55 33.73
CA VAL A 325 -17.27 -10.77 32.55
C VAL A 325 -15.82 -10.93 32.99
N PHE A 326 -15.33 -10.04 33.84
CA PHE A 326 -13.95 -10.07 34.34
C PHE A 326 -13.65 -11.33 35.14
N VAL A 327 -14.55 -11.78 36.03
CA VAL A 327 -14.41 -13.04 36.77
C VAL A 327 -14.24 -14.24 35.84
N LYS A 328 -15.01 -14.31 34.76
CA LYS A 328 -14.84 -15.33 33.70
C LYS A 328 -13.47 -15.29 33.03
N MET A 329 -12.97 -14.08 32.77
CA MET A 329 -11.61 -13.92 32.22
C MET A 329 -10.54 -14.38 33.21
N ILE A 330 -10.67 -14.04 34.49
CA ILE A 330 -9.77 -14.46 35.54
C ILE A 330 -9.76 -16.00 35.71
N GLU A 331 -10.91 -16.66 35.64
CA GLU A 331 -11.00 -18.12 35.65
C GLU A 331 -10.17 -18.74 34.53
N LYS A 332 -10.29 -18.23 33.32
CA LYS A 332 -9.53 -18.69 32.14
C LYS A 332 -8.02 -18.40 32.28
N LEU A 333 -7.65 -17.23 32.78
CA LEU A 333 -6.24 -16.86 33.02
C LEU A 333 -5.59 -17.78 34.09
N ARG A 334 -6.36 -18.18 35.10
CA ARG A 334 -5.91 -19.13 36.10
C ARG A 334 -5.67 -20.52 35.50
N GLU A 335 -6.54 -20.99 34.60
CA GLU A 335 -6.35 -22.25 33.88
C GLU A 335 -5.09 -22.23 33.00
N GLU A 336 -4.71 -21.05 32.46
CA GLU A 336 -3.53 -20.84 31.64
C GLU A 336 -2.26 -20.53 32.46
N ASP A 337 -2.31 -20.56 33.79
CA ASP A 337 -1.21 -20.22 34.72
C ASP A 337 -0.67 -18.80 34.60
N LYS A 338 -1.52 -17.86 34.10
CA LYS A 338 -1.23 -16.44 33.96
C LYS A 338 -1.81 -15.69 35.16
N THR A 339 -1.01 -15.54 36.22
CA THR A 339 -1.53 -15.03 37.50
C THR A 339 -0.96 -13.69 37.94
N GLU A 340 0.24 -13.29 37.49
CA GLU A 340 0.90 -12.04 37.89
C GLU A 340 0.53 -10.85 37.00
N LEU A 341 -0.19 -9.86 37.53
CA LEU A 341 -0.69 -8.73 36.72
C LEU A 341 0.42 -7.89 36.07
N LYS A 342 1.57 -7.73 36.72
CA LYS A 342 2.72 -6.99 36.19
C LYS A 342 3.24 -7.57 34.86
N THR A 343 2.97 -8.86 34.57
CA THR A 343 3.43 -9.55 33.38
C THR A 343 2.45 -9.44 32.22
N PHE A 344 1.21 -9.00 32.46
CA PHE A 344 0.16 -9.02 31.42
C PHE A 344 0.52 -8.22 30.17
N ASN A 345 1.10 -7.03 30.33
CA ASN A 345 1.52 -6.22 29.20
C ASN A 345 2.65 -6.85 28.36
N ASP A 346 3.41 -7.79 28.93
CA ASP A 346 4.52 -8.47 28.26
C ASP A 346 4.10 -9.79 27.62
N ILE A 347 3.17 -10.54 28.27
CA ILE A 347 2.75 -11.87 27.80
C ILE A 347 1.62 -11.83 26.78
N PHE A 348 0.91 -10.72 26.65
CA PHE A 348 -0.12 -10.53 25.65
C PHE A 348 0.37 -9.70 24.47
N ASP A 349 0.02 -10.10 23.26
CA ASP A 349 0.33 -9.34 22.06
C ASP A 349 -0.61 -8.12 21.91
N LEU A 350 -0.22 -7.01 22.54
CA LEU A 350 -0.98 -5.75 22.48
C LEU A 350 -1.08 -5.18 21.06
N ARG A 351 -0.08 -5.43 20.21
CA ARG A 351 -0.10 -5.01 18.79
C ARG A 351 -1.23 -5.72 18.04
N SER A 352 -1.38 -7.02 18.26
CA SER A 352 -2.50 -7.78 17.68
C SER A 352 -3.84 -7.34 18.26
N ALA A 353 -3.93 -7.05 19.54
CA ALA A 353 -5.14 -6.54 20.17
C ALA A 353 -5.59 -5.19 19.58
N SER A 354 -4.65 -4.32 19.26
CA SER A 354 -4.92 -3.01 18.63
C SER A 354 -5.30 -3.09 17.15
N LYS A 355 -5.15 -4.25 16.51
CA LYS A 355 -5.43 -4.42 15.07
C LYS A 355 -6.83 -4.00 14.65
N LYS A 356 -7.84 -4.16 15.50
CA LYS A 356 -9.24 -3.77 15.24
C LYS A 356 -9.57 -2.33 15.66
N ASN A 357 -8.63 -1.58 16.19
CA ASN A 357 -8.83 -0.17 16.50
C ASN A 357 -9.00 0.67 15.22
N LYS A 358 -9.54 1.87 15.38
CA LYS A 358 -9.56 2.87 14.30
C LYS A 358 -8.12 3.12 13.84
N ALA A 359 -7.89 3.07 12.56
CA ALA A 359 -6.62 3.45 11.98
C ALA A 359 -6.69 4.93 11.56
N TYR A 360 -5.60 5.64 11.79
CA TYR A 360 -5.42 7.02 11.40
C TYR A 360 -4.45 7.12 10.23
N HIS A 361 -4.65 8.06 9.34
CA HIS A 361 -3.68 8.34 8.30
C HIS A 361 -2.44 9.03 8.88
N ILE A 362 -1.29 8.68 8.37
CA ILE A 362 0.01 9.26 8.72
C ILE A 362 0.90 9.32 7.49
N ILE A 363 1.57 10.45 7.28
CA ILE A 363 2.58 10.56 6.23
C ILE A 363 3.94 10.15 6.81
N ILE A 364 4.58 9.19 6.17
CA ILE A 364 5.90 8.68 6.55
C ILE A 364 6.83 8.90 5.37
N LEU A 365 7.80 9.81 5.49
CA LEU A 365 8.78 10.13 4.46
C LEU A 365 10.13 9.53 4.83
N ALA A 366 10.84 8.95 3.86
CA ALA A 366 12.21 8.50 4.02
C ALA A 366 13.15 9.71 4.04
N LYS A 367 13.73 10.04 5.18
CA LYS A 367 14.72 11.10 5.32
C LYS A 367 16.04 10.74 4.63
N ASN A 368 16.43 9.48 4.70
CA ASN A 368 17.66 8.93 4.15
C ASN A 368 17.47 7.45 3.79
N GLN A 369 18.54 6.76 3.38
CA GLN A 369 18.48 5.36 2.95
C GLN A 369 18.07 4.40 4.08
N ILE A 370 18.38 4.72 5.34
CA ILE A 370 17.96 3.94 6.52
C ILE A 370 16.43 4.03 6.66
N GLY A 371 15.89 5.24 6.56
CA GLY A 371 14.44 5.46 6.60
C GLY A 371 13.68 4.74 5.48
N LEU A 372 14.25 4.69 4.27
CA LEU A 372 13.64 3.93 3.18
C LEU A 372 13.54 2.43 3.51
N ARG A 373 14.62 1.85 4.06
CA ARG A 373 14.61 0.46 4.50
C ARG A 373 13.57 0.22 5.60
N HIS A 374 13.47 1.12 6.56
CA HIS A 374 12.44 1.05 7.61
C HIS A 374 11.02 1.13 7.04
N ILE A 375 10.78 1.97 6.02
CA ILE A 375 9.50 1.98 5.30
C ILE A 375 9.22 0.61 4.67
N TYR A 376 10.18 -0.01 3.99
CA TYR A 376 9.99 -1.33 3.39
C TYR A 376 9.71 -2.42 4.43
N GLU A 377 10.41 -2.40 5.56
CA GLU A 377 10.17 -3.32 6.68
C GLU A 377 8.77 -3.11 7.29
N MET A 378 8.38 -1.85 7.57
CA MET A 378 7.06 -1.54 8.14
C MET A 378 5.91 -1.90 7.18
N ILE A 379 6.05 -1.61 5.89
CA ILE A 379 5.06 -2.00 4.86
C ILE A 379 4.94 -3.52 4.80
N SER A 380 6.06 -4.24 4.85
CA SER A 380 6.03 -5.71 4.90
C SER A 380 5.29 -6.21 6.14
N GLU A 381 5.61 -5.71 7.32
CA GLU A 381 4.94 -6.12 8.55
C GLU A 381 3.46 -5.75 8.56
N SER A 382 3.09 -4.57 8.04
CA SER A 382 1.70 -4.13 7.96
C SER A 382 0.85 -5.04 7.06
N HIS A 383 1.43 -5.55 5.97
CA HIS A 383 0.76 -6.48 5.07
C HIS A 383 0.78 -7.94 5.56
N LEU A 384 1.87 -8.38 6.20
CA LEU A 384 2.04 -9.78 6.61
C LEU A 384 1.44 -10.08 7.99
N LYS A 385 1.52 -9.13 8.95
CA LYS A 385 1.14 -9.36 10.34
C LYS A 385 -0.09 -8.56 10.80
N TYR A 386 -0.22 -7.30 10.35
CA TYR A 386 -1.18 -6.35 10.91
C TYR A 386 -2.29 -5.95 9.92
N PHE A 387 -2.43 -6.66 8.81
CA PHE A 387 -3.46 -6.40 7.83
C PHE A 387 -4.88 -6.68 8.39
N PHE A 388 -5.73 -5.66 8.36
CA PHE A 388 -7.16 -5.80 8.62
C PHE A 388 -7.90 -4.74 7.82
N ARG A 389 -8.44 -5.12 6.66
CA ARG A 389 -9.01 -4.25 5.61
C ARG A 389 -7.97 -3.35 4.94
N THR A 390 -7.05 -2.78 5.72
CA THR A 390 -5.91 -1.96 5.29
C THR A 390 -4.63 -2.47 5.95
N PRO A 391 -3.45 -2.20 5.38
CA PRO A 391 -2.17 -2.55 6.00
C PRO A 391 -1.88 -1.58 7.17
N ARG A 392 -2.04 -2.04 8.40
CA ARG A 392 -1.95 -1.22 9.60
C ARG A 392 -0.55 -1.21 10.18
N ILE A 393 -0.16 -0.06 10.69
CA ILE A 393 1.16 0.16 11.32
C ILE A 393 0.92 0.47 12.81
N PRO A 394 1.32 -0.42 13.73
CA PRO A 394 1.31 -0.13 15.15
C PRO A 394 2.25 1.04 15.50
N ARG A 395 1.83 1.93 16.40
CA ARG A 395 2.66 3.05 16.89
C ARG A 395 3.99 2.56 17.43
N SER A 396 3.98 1.47 18.22
CA SER A 396 5.20 0.88 18.78
C SER A 396 6.19 0.42 17.71
N LEU A 397 5.70 -0.16 16.60
CA LEU A 397 6.54 -0.56 15.47
C LEU A 397 7.15 0.67 14.78
N LEU A 398 6.37 1.74 14.61
CA LEU A 398 6.85 2.99 14.01
C LEU A 398 7.90 3.68 14.90
N GLU A 399 7.71 3.65 16.21
CA GLU A 399 8.70 4.16 17.18
C GLU A 399 10.00 3.35 17.16
N GLU A 400 9.91 2.02 17.07
CA GLU A 400 11.07 1.14 16.92
C GLU A 400 11.87 1.46 15.64
N LYS A 401 11.18 1.78 14.55
CA LYS A 401 11.76 2.07 13.23
C LYS A 401 11.91 3.58 12.95
N ARG A 402 11.90 4.41 13.99
CA ARG A 402 11.83 5.87 13.86
C ARG A 402 13.02 6.52 13.15
N GLU A 403 14.20 5.89 13.23
CA GLU A 403 15.43 6.43 12.65
C GLU A 403 15.33 6.60 11.13
N GLY A 404 15.74 7.76 10.65
CA GLY A 404 15.74 8.08 9.21
C GLY A 404 14.35 8.37 8.62
N LEU A 405 13.33 8.62 9.44
CA LEU A 405 11.96 8.95 9.03
C LEU A 405 11.61 10.39 9.39
N ILE A 406 10.73 10.97 8.59
CA ILE A 406 10.01 12.22 8.89
C ILE A 406 8.52 11.89 8.88
N LEU A 407 7.82 12.27 9.95
CA LEU A 407 6.40 11.99 10.15
C LEU A 407 5.55 13.25 10.03
N GLY A 408 4.51 13.17 9.21
CA GLY A 408 3.49 14.21 9.04
C GLY A 408 2.12 13.77 9.56
N SER A 409 1.33 14.71 10.07
CA SER A 409 0.03 14.44 10.70
C SER A 409 -1.10 14.05 9.73
N ALA A 410 -0.81 14.05 8.43
CA ALA A 410 -1.72 13.69 7.34
C ALA A 410 -3.01 14.54 7.25
N CYS A 411 -4.01 14.01 6.53
CA CYS A 411 -5.27 14.65 6.18
C CYS A 411 -6.30 14.66 7.34
N GLU A 412 -7.58 14.87 7.01
CA GLU A 412 -8.69 14.83 7.96
C GLU A 412 -8.93 13.43 8.60
N ALA A 413 -8.38 12.37 7.98
CA ALA A 413 -8.37 11.03 8.56
C ALA A 413 -7.17 10.81 9.50
N GLY A 414 -6.27 11.79 9.63
CA GLY A 414 -5.13 11.77 10.56
C GLY A 414 -5.55 11.91 12.02
N GLU A 415 -4.67 11.45 12.92
CA GLU A 415 -4.93 11.45 14.35
C GLU A 415 -5.18 12.86 14.91
N LEU A 416 -4.32 13.82 14.56
CA LEU A 416 -4.42 15.20 15.05
C LEU A 416 -5.75 15.86 14.65
N PHE A 417 -6.14 15.75 13.37
CA PHE A 417 -7.37 16.36 12.90
C PHE A 417 -8.61 15.73 13.57
N ARG A 418 -8.60 14.42 13.77
CA ARG A 418 -9.68 13.70 14.47
C ARG A 418 -9.76 14.07 15.95
N ALA A 419 -8.64 14.12 16.65
CA ALA A 419 -8.58 14.55 18.05
C ALA A 419 -9.15 15.96 18.23
N MET A 420 -8.88 16.86 17.29
CA MET A 420 -9.43 18.22 17.32
C MET A 420 -10.94 18.28 17.10
N ILE A 421 -11.48 17.47 16.21
CA ILE A 421 -12.94 17.34 15.97
C ILE A 421 -13.61 16.70 17.19
N ASP A 422 -12.99 15.66 17.74
CA ASP A 422 -13.49 14.93 18.90
C ASP A 422 -13.40 15.80 20.18
N GLY A 423 -12.61 16.88 20.15
CA GLY A 423 -12.49 17.90 21.20
C GLY A 423 -11.54 17.51 22.32
N ASP A 424 -10.51 16.72 22.01
CA ASP A 424 -9.48 16.31 22.95
C ASP A 424 -8.83 17.48 23.67
N SER A 425 -8.29 17.21 24.86
CA SER A 425 -7.65 18.21 25.72
C SER A 425 -6.36 18.75 25.12
N ASP A 426 -5.90 19.91 25.64
CA ASP A 426 -4.63 20.52 25.23
C ASP A 426 -3.43 19.59 25.53
N GLU A 427 -3.49 18.79 26.60
CA GLU A 427 -2.48 17.79 26.94
C GLU A 427 -2.44 16.63 25.95
N GLU A 428 -3.59 16.08 25.59
CA GLU A 428 -3.70 15.01 24.60
C GLU A 428 -3.27 15.49 23.21
N LEU A 429 -3.71 16.70 22.83
CA LEU A 429 -3.25 17.31 21.57
C LEU A 429 -1.73 17.55 21.56
N LYS A 430 -1.13 17.89 22.72
CA LYS A 430 0.32 18.04 22.83
C LYS A 430 1.04 16.71 22.59
N GLU A 431 0.60 15.61 23.21
CA GLU A 431 1.19 14.29 23.01
C GLU A 431 1.14 13.86 21.54
N ILE A 432 0.01 14.11 20.88
CA ILE A 432 -0.15 13.86 19.45
C ILE A 432 0.81 14.73 18.63
N VAL A 433 0.88 16.03 18.88
CA VAL A 433 1.76 16.95 18.14
C VAL A 433 3.24 16.63 18.36
N ASP A 434 3.63 16.20 19.56
CA ASP A 434 5.02 15.83 19.88
C ASP A 434 5.49 14.63 19.07
N PHE A 435 4.59 13.72 18.70
CA PHE A 435 4.88 12.52 17.89
C PHE A 435 5.28 12.85 16.44
N TYR A 436 4.73 13.93 15.86
CA TYR A 436 4.96 14.32 14.47
C TYR A 436 6.13 15.30 14.32
N ASP A 437 6.83 15.25 13.18
CA ASP A 437 7.88 16.21 12.81
C ASP A 437 7.30 17.47 12.19
N TYR A 438 6.18 17.34 11.47
CA TYR A 438 5.42 18.45 10.91
C TYR A 438 3.92 18.19 10.98
N LEU A 439 3.15 19.25 10.98
CA LEU A 439 1.69 19.19 10.94
C LEU A 439 1.18 19.56 9.56
N GLU A 440 0.04 19.04 9.18
CA GLU A 440 -0.54 19.21 7.85
C GLU A 440 -1.89 19.91 7.92
N ILE A 441 -2.12 20.84 6.99
CA ILE A 441 -3.41 21.45 6.71
C ILE A 441 -3.71 21.33 5.22
N GLN A 442 -4.98 21.27 4.89
CA GLN A 442 -5.45 21.09 3.51
C GLN A 442 -6.48 22.16 3.12
N PRO A 443 -6.69 22.40 1.80
CA PRO A 443 -7.77 23.26 1.33
C PRO A 443 -9.10 22.83 1.95
N ILE A 444 -9.91 23.81 2.38
CA ILE A 444 -11.20 23.52 3.02
C ILE A 444 -12.16 22.74 2.11
N GLY A 445 -12.00 22.87 0.78
CA GLY A 445 -12.74 22.10 -0.21
C GLY A 445 -12.56 20.59 -0.08
N ASN A 446 -11.39 20.13 0.38
CA ASN A 446 -11.13 18.70 0.60
C ASN A 446 -12.05 18.12 1.67
N ASN A 447 -12.42 18.94 2.67
CA ASN A 447 -13.21 18.56 3.85
C ASN A 447 -14.65 19.09 3.80
N ALA A 448 -15.10 19.64 2.67
CA ALA A 448 -16.41 20.26 2.53
C ALA A 448 -17.59 19.30 2.84
N TYR A 449 -17.40 18.00 2.65
CA TYR A 449 -18.38 16.96 2.95
C TYR A 449 -18.78 16.95 4.44
N MET A 450 -17.89 17.34 5.34
CA MET A 450 -18.14 17.37 6.80
C MET A 450 -19.29 18.30 7.19
N LYS A 451 -19.54 19.34 6.39
CA LYS A 451 -20.64 20.29 6.65
C LYS A 451 -22.03 19.67 6.57
N THR A 452 -22.14 18.53 5.93
CA THR A 452 -23.41 17.81 5.72
C THR A 452 -23.42 16.42 6.36
N ASP A 453 -22.30 15.96 6.91
CA ASP A 453 -22.21 14.65 7.55
C ASP A 453 -22.65 14.74 9.03
N PRO A 454 -23.75 14.04 9.42
CA PRO A 454 -24.20 14.02 10.81
C PRO A 454 -23.17 13.54 11.84
N LYS A 455 -22.11 12.88 11.38
CA LYS A 455 -21.01 12.42 12.25
C LYS A 455 -20.11 13.58 12.71
N HIS A 456 -20.22 14.74 12.08
CA HIS A 456 -19.39 15.91 12.35
C HIS A 456 -20.25 17.13 12.72
N PRO A 457 -21.07 17.07 13.79
CA PRO A 457 -22.03 18.12 14.13
C PRO A 457 -21.40 19.48 14.49
N MET A 458 -20.10 19.50 14.72
CA MET A 458 -19.34 20.72 15.03
C MET A 458 -18.89 21.48 13.77
N VAL A 459 -19.05 20.90 12.56
CA VAL A 459 -18.60 21.48 11.30
C VAL A 459 -19.81 21.76 10.42
N ASN A 460 -20.22 23.04 10.33
CA ASN A 460 -21.42 23.44 9.59
C ASN A 460 -21.12 24.44 8.47
N THR A 461 -19.99 25.15 8.56
CA THR A 461 -19.65 26.25 7.67
C THR A 461 -18.20 26.13 7.18
N ASP A 462 -17.85 26.92 6.16
CA ASP A 462 -16.45 27.04 5.71
C ASP A 462 -15.57 27.69 6.79
N GLU A 463 -16.12 28.59 7.60
CA GLU A 463 -15.42 29.20 8.72
C GLU A 463 -15.03 28.16 9.79
N ASP A 464 -15.88 27.15 10.06
CA ASP A 464 -15.54 26.07 10.99
C ASP A 464 -14.33 25.26 10.48
N LEU A 465 -14.29 24.96 9.19
CA LEU A 465 -13.14 24.28 8.56
C LEU A 465 -11.88 25.15 8.57
N GLN A 466 -12.00 26.45 8.29
CA GLN A 466 -10.90 27.40 8.42
C GLN A 466 -10.38 27.49 9.86
N ASN A 467 -11.28 27.43 10.84
CA ASN A 467 -10.91 27.50 12.26
C ASN A 467 -10.16 26.23 12.71
N LEU A 468 -10.49 25.04 12.16
CA LEU A 468 -9.70 23.82 12.39
C LEU A 468 -8.26 24.01 11.86
N ASN A 469 -8.10 24.52 10.65
CA ASN A 469 -6.78 24.81 10.08
C ASN A 469 -6.02 25.88 10.91
N ARG A 470 -6.68 26.95 11.34
CA ARG A 470 -6.09 27.97 12.23
C ARG A 470 -5.62 27.38 13.56
N ARG A 471 -6.38 26.44 14.13
CA ARG A 471 -5.97 25.75 15.37
C ARG A 471 -4.74 24.88 15.15
N ILE A 472 -4.63 24.16 14.02
CA ILE A 472 -3.42 23.38 13.68
C ILE A 472 -2.21 24.31 13.54
N VAL A 473 -2.38 25.45 12.86
CA VAL A 473 -1.31 26.47 12.74
C VAL A 473 -0.88 26.96 14.12
N ALA A 474 -1.83 27.28 15.00
CA ALA A 474 -1.54 27.74 16.36
C ALA A 474 -0.85 26.66 17.21
N LEU A 475 -1.22 25.39 17.06
CA LEU A 475 -0.50 24.27 17.70
C LEU A 475 0.94 24.14 17.18
N GLY A 476 1.14 24.29 15.87
CA GLY A 476 2.48 24.31 15.28
C GLY A 476 3.36 25.42 15.85
N GLU A 477 2.81 26.64 16.00
CA GLU A 477 3.51 27.77 16.64
C GLU A 477 3.80 27.50 18.12
N LYS A 478 2.80 27.02 18.87
CA LYS A 478 2.91 26.74 20.31
C LYS A 478 3.97 25.70 20.61
N TYR A 479 4.10 24.66 19.78
CA TYR A 479 5.00 23.53 20.01
C TYR A 479 6.20 23.50 19.04
N ASN A 480 6.43 24.59 18.32
CA ASN A 480 7.56 24.75 17.38
C ASN A 480 7.63 23.63 16.34
N LYS A 481 6.50 23.26 15.74
CA LYS A 481 6.39 22.31 14.64
C LYS A 481 6.07 23.06 13.34
N PRO A 482 6.78 22.80 12.22
CA PRO A 482 6.39 23.38 10.95
C PRO A 482 5.02 22.88 10.52
N VAL A 483 4.17 23.79 10.06
CA VAL A 483 2.88 23.45 9.47
C VAL A 483 2.99 23.59 7.96
N VAL A 484 2.55 22.58 7.20
CA VAL A 484 2.60 22.53 5.74
C VAL A 484 1.20 22.46 5.15
N ALA A 485 0.99 23.12 4.03
CA ALA A 485 -0.23 23.02 3.25
C ALA A 485 -0.03 22.04 2.08
N THR A 486 -0.83 20.98 2.02
CA THR A 486 -0.79 19.97 0.97
C THR A 486 -2.10 19.88 0.22
N CYS A 487 -2.07 19.31 -1.00
CA CYS A 487 -3.28 19.12 -1.80
C CYS A 487 -4.00 17.81 -1.52
N ASP A 488 -3.29 16.81 -1.02
CA ASP A 488 -3.78 15.42 -0.99
C ASP A 488 -4.16 14.94 -2.40
N VAL A 489 -3.16 14.99 -3.29
CA VAL A 489 -3.37 14.82 -4.73
C VAL A 489 -3.83 13.40 -5.05
N HIS A 490 -5.02 13.25 -5.67
CA HIS A 490 -5.52 12.00 -6.21
C HIS A 490 -5.66 12.03 -7.74
N PHE A 491 -5.63 13.22 -8.32
CA PHE A 491 -5.64 13.42 -9.77
C PHE A 491 -4.91 14.71 -10.15
N MET A 492 -4.42 14.74 -11.39
CA MET A 492 -3.57 15.82 -11.85
C MET A 492 -4.34 17.14 -12.12
N ASP A 493 -5.50 17.04 -12.78
CA ASP A 493 -6.37 18.15 -13.14
C ASP A 493 -7.82 17.80 -12.74
N MET A 494 -8.73 18.78 -12.70
CA MET A 494 -10.11 18.62 -12.20
C MET A 494 -10.92 17.53 -12.89
N GLU A 495 -10.65 17.26 -14.17
CA GLU A 495 -11.33 16.18 -14.92
C GLU A 495 -11.10 14.80 -14.28
N GLY A 496 -10.03 14.64 -13.53
CA GLY A 496 -9.74 13.41 -12.78
C GLY A 496 -10.81 13.04 -11.75
N ALA A 497 -11.57 14.03 -11.27
CA ALA A 497 -12.70 13.79 -10.38
C ALA A 497 -13.77 12.90 -11.03
N ASP A 498 -14.00 13.05 -12.34
CA ASP A 498 -14.94 12.23 -13.10
C ASP A 498 -14.51 10.77 -13.21
N TYR A 499 -13.22 10.54 -13.33
CA TYR A 499 -12.67 9.18 -13.36
C TYR A 499 -12.72 8.54 -11.97
N ARG A 500 -12.34 9.30 -10.92
CA ARG A 500 -12.34 8.83 -9.53
C ARG A 500 -13.75 8.45 -9.06
N LYS A 501 -14.77 9.24 -9.37
CA LYS A 501 -16.15 8.92 -8.96
C LYS A 501 -16.64 7.58 -9.55
N ILE A 502 -16.22 7.22 -10.77
CA ILE A 502 -16.57 5.95 -11.40
C ILE A 502 -15.92 4.78 -10.64
N LEU A 503 -14.65 4.91 -10.26
CA LEU A 503 -13.92 3.91 -9.49
C LEU A 503 -14.52 3.73 -8.08
N MET A 504 -14.81 4.84 -7.40
CA MET A 504 -15.42 4.82 -6.07
C MET A 504 -16.84 4.22 -6.11
N ASN A 505 -17.61 4.55 -7.14
CA ASN A 505 -18.92 3.93 -7.35
C ASN A 505 -18.81 2.41 -7.52
N TYR A 506 -17.84 1.94 -8.27
CA TYR A 506 -17.60 0.51 -8.43
C TYR A 506 -17.25 -0.19 -7.10
N LYS A 507 -16.50 0.49 -6.22
CA LYS A 507 -16.22 0.04 -4.85
C LYS A 507 -17.45 0.05 -3.93
N GLY A 508 -18.56 0.68 -4.33
CA GLY A 508 -19.80 0.75 -3.56
C GLY A 508 -19.87 1.92 -2.58
N PHE A 509 -19.07 2.97 -2.78
CA PHE A 509 -19.18 4.19 -1.99
C PHE A 509 -20.47 4.94 -2.36
N SER A 510 -21.31 5.21 -1.38
CA SER A 510 -22.59 5.89 -1.57
C SER A 510 -22.47 7.38 -1.92
N ASP A 511 -21.34 7.98 -1.57
CA ASP A 511 -20.97 9.39 -1.77
C ASP A 511 -20.04 9.61 -2.98
N ALA A 512 -19.91 8.60 -3.85
CA ALA A 512 -19.02 8.64 -5.02
C ALA A 512 -19.22 9.87 -5.91
N ASP A 513 -20.44 10.42 -5.98
CA ASP A 513 -20.74 11.62 -6.80
C ASP A 513 -20.26 12.93 -6.15
N ASN A 514 -19.97 12.92 -4.85
CA ASN A 514 -19.52 14.10 -4.11
C ASN A 514 -17.98 14.10 -4.01
N GLN A 515 -17.31 14.37 -5.14
CA GLN A 515 -15.85 14.35 -5.19
C GLN A 515 -15.24 15.61 -4.55
N ALA A 516 -14.29 15.40 -3.63
CA ALA A 516 -13.42 16.47 -3.15
C ALA A 516 -12.46 16.91 -4.27
N PRO A 517 -12.05 18.21 -4.32
CA PRO A 517 -11.18 18.75 -5.36
C PRO A 517 -9.71 18.41 -5.12
N LEU A 518 -9.37 17.11 -5.10
CA LEU A 518 -8.04 16.57 -4.78
C LEU A 518 -7.08 16.63 -5.98
N TYR A 519 -7.04 17.76 -6.68
CA TYR A 519 -6.16 17.93 -7.83
C TYR A 519 -4.82 18.57 -7.47
N PHE A 520 -3.83 18.36 -8.32
CA PHE A 520 -2.51 18.95 -8.16
C PHE A 520 -2.55 20.46 -8.46
N ARG A 521 -2.56 21.29 -7.40
CA ARG A 521 -2.65 22.75 -7.47
C ARG A 521 -1.29 23.40 -7.67
N THR A 522 -1.28 24.51 -8.43
CA THR A 522 -0.12 25.42 -8.51
C THR A 522 0.13 26.13 -7.18
N THR A 523 1.28 26.77 -7.08
CA THR A 523 1.62 27.56 -5.89
C THR A 523 0.62 28.70 -5.67
N GLU A 524 0.23 29.43 -6.74
CA GLU A 524 -0.75 30.51 -6.65
C GLU A 524 -2.13 30.02 -6.22
N GLU A 525 -2.57 28.88 -6.79
CA GLU A 525 -3.85 28.28 -6.39
C GLU A 525 -3.85 27.93 -4.90
N MET A 526 -2.77 27.32 -4.40
CA MET A 526 -2.65 27.01 -2.98
C MET A 526 -2.58 28.27 -2.09
N LEU A 527 -1.84 29.29 -2.49
CA LEU A 527 -1.79 30.56 -1.74
C LEU A 527 -3.19 31.20 -1.63
N LYS A 528 -4.00 31.07 -2.68
CA LYS A 528 -5.38 31.55 -2.68
C LYS A 528 -6.28 30.73 -1.72
N GLU A 529 -6.12 29.40 -1.69
CA GLU A 529 -6.87 28.53 -0.77
C GLU A 529 -6.65 28.89 0.71
N PHE A 530 -5.47 29.42 1.05
CA PHE A 530 -5.08 29.75 2.41
C PHE A 530 -5.01 31.27 2.72
N GLU A 531 -5.54 32.13 1.83
CA GLU A 531 -5.50 33.58 2.02
C GLU A 531 -6.18 34.05 3.33
N TYR A 532 -7.12 33.25 3.87
CA TYR A 532 -7.78 33.52 5.17
C TYR A 532 -6.83 33.42 6.37
N LEU A 533 -5.63 32.87 6.23
CA LEU A 533 -4.57 32.90 7.26
C LEU A 533 -3.78 34.20 7.25
N GLY A 534 -4.00 35.07 6.25
CA GLY A 534 -3.17 36.22 5.97
C GLY A 534 -1.97 35.88 5.08
N LYS A 535 -1.53 36.84 4.28
CA LYS A 535 -0.54 36.65 3.20
C LYS A 535 0.77 36.02 3.68
N GLU A 536 1.31 36.45 4.80
CA GLU A 536 2.59 35.96 5.34
C GLU A 536 2.47 34.52 5.82
N LYS A 537 1.40 34.18 6.55
CA LYS A 537 1.18 32.85 7.07
C LYS A 537 0.81 31.87 5.94
N ALA A 538 0.01 32.28 4.96
CA ALA A 538 -0.27 31.49 3.78
C ALA A 538 1.04 31.13 3.02
N TYR A 539 1.91 32.11 2.82
CA TYR A 539 3.22 31.89 2.21
C TYR A 539 4.10 30.94 3.05
N GLU A 540 4.11 31.11 4.37
CA GLU A 540 4.85 30.24 5.27
C GLU A 540 4.44 28.75 5.12
N VAL A 541 3.14 28.46 5.22
CA VAL A 541 2.65 27.07 5.20
C VAL A 541 2.65 26.46 3.80
N VAL A 542 2.42 27.25 2.76
CA VAL A 542 2.35 26.76 1.37
C VAL A 542 3.73 26.63 0.73
N VAL A 543 4.62 27.60 0.93
CA VAL A 543 5.91 27.66 0.22
C VAL A 543 7.07 27.36 1.16
N LYS A 544 7.25 28.15 2.22
CA LYS A 544 8.44 28.10 3.06
C LYS A 544 8.59 26.75 3.77
N ASN A 545 7.54 26.29 4.44
CA ASN A 545 7.60 25.08 5.26
C ASN A 545 7.59 23.80 4.43
N THR A 546 6.91 23.79 3.27
CA THR A 546 6.97 22.64 2.36
C THR A 546 8.38 22.45 1.80
N ASN A 547 9.06 23.54 1.48
CA ASN A 547 10.45 23.52 1.08
C ASN A 547 11.39 23.12 2.22
N LEU A 548 11.13 23.59 3.45
CA LEU A 548 11.90 23.22 4.64
C LEU A 548 11.87 21.69 4.85
N VAL A 549 10.71 21.06 4.79
CA VAL A 549 10.58 19.60 4.93
C VAL A 549 11.33 18.88 3.80
N ALA A 550 11.21 19.35 2.57
CA ALA A 550 11.93 18.76 1.43
C ALA A 550 13.46 18.88 1.58
N ASP A 551 13.94 19.94 2.18
CA ASP A 551 15.38 20.18 2.41
C ASP A 551 15.95 19.32 3.56
N MET A 552 15.12 18.82 4.48
CA MET A 552 15.52 17.86 5.51
C MET A 552 15.82 16.46 4.96
N ILE A 553 15.36 16.14 3.76
CA ILE A 553 15.46 14.82 3.14
C ILE A 553 16.71 14.76 2.27
N GLU A 554 17.47 13.70 2.41
CA GLU A 554 18.64 13.40 1.56
C GLU A 554 18.22 12.81 0.20
N ASP A 555 19.18 12.65 -0.70
CA ASP A 555 18.94 11.87 -1.93
C ASP A 555 18.82 10.38 -1.59
N VAL A 556 17.62 9.85 -1.79
CA VAL A 556 17.27 8.46 -1.48
C VAL A 556 17.09 7.67 -2.78
N ARG A 557 17.60 6.45 -2.80
CA ARG A 557 17.52 5.58 -3.96
C ARG A 557 16.70 4.31 -3.65
N PRO A 558 15.50 4.14 -4.21
CA PRO A 558 14.63 2.99 -3.91
C PRO A 558 15.16 1.66 -4.45
N ILE A 559 15.93 1.67 -5.53
CA ILE A 559 16.57 0.49 -6.09
C ILE A 559 18.08 0.72 -6.05
N PRO A 560 18.88 -0.22 -5.46
CA PRO A 560 20.33 -0.11 -5.44
C PRO A 560 20.95 0.11 -6.83
N ALA A 561 21.97 0.95 -6.91
CA ALA A 561 22.64 1.23 -8.18
C ALA A 561 23.42 0.03 -8.71
N LYS A 562 24.00 -0.76 -7.79
CA LYS A 562 24.78 -1.95 -8.10
C LYS A 562 23.87 -3.16 -8.26
N LYS A 563 24.04 -3.90 -9.36
CA LYS A 563 23.41 -5.22 -9.50
C LYS A 563 24.00 -6.17 -8.44
N CYS A 564 23.13 -6.95 -7.82
CA CYS A 564 23.48 -7.92 -6.78
C CYS A 564 23.11 -9.34 -7.27
N PRO A 565 23.85 -9.92 -8.23
CA PRO A 565 23.58 -11.29 -8.68
C PRO A 565 23.91 -12.27 -7.54
N PRO A 566 23.15 -13.36 -7.40
CA PRO A 566 23.45 -14.39 -6.43
C PRO A 566 24.78 -15.08 -6.77
N VAL A 567 25.47 -15.61 -5.77
CA VAL A 567 26.73 -16.34 -5.91
C VAL A 567 26.52 -17.80 -5.50
N ILE A 568 27.01 -18.72 -6.33
CA ILE A 568 27.07 -20.16 -6.00
C ILE A 568 28.53 -20.56 -6.10
N GLU A 569 29.08 -21.04 -4.99
CA GLU A 569 30.47 -21.49 -4.93
C GLU A 569 30.71 -22.67 -5.88
N GLY A 570 31.79 -22.60 -6.65
CA GLY A 570 32.13 -23.65 -7.63
C GLY A 570 31.27 -23.69 -8.91
N ALA A 571 30.34 -22.71 -9.10
CA ALA A 571 29.46 -22.71 -10.28
C ALA A 571 30.24 -22.62 -11.60
N LYS A 572 31.30 -21.83 -11.65
CA LYS A 572 32.12 -21.67 -12.85
C LYS A 572 32.84 -22.95 -13.20
N GLU A 573 33.55 -23.54 -12.26
CA GLU A 573 34.31 -24.78 -12.41
C GLU A 573 33.37 -25.94 -12.73
N GLY A 574 32.19 -25.97 -12.09
CA GLY A 574 31.17 -27.00 -12.32
C GLY A 574 30.65 -27.00 -13.75
N ILE A 575 30.26 -25.84 -14.30
CA ILE A 575 29.77 -25.74 -15.68
C ILE A 575 30.86 -26.08 -16.70
N ILE A 576 32.11 -25.63 -16.48
CA ILE A 576 33.22 -26.00 -17.36
C ILE A 576 33.43 -27.53 -17.37
N ASN A 577 33.55 -28.13 -16.19
CA ASN A 577 33.80 -29.55 -16.05
C ASN A 577 32.65 -30.41 -16.61
N ASP A 578 31.42 -30.09 -16.23
CA ASP A 578 30.24 -30.87 -16.67
C ASP A 578 30.08 -30.79 -18.18
N SER A 579 30.14 -29.58 -18.77
CA SER A 579 29.98 -29.44 -20.23
C SER A 579 31.15 -30.04 -21.02
N THR A 580 32.39 -29.94 -20.55
CA THR A 580 33.55 -30.55 -21.19
C THR A 580 33.51 -32.08 -21.12
N THR A 581 33.16 -32.63 -19.95
CA THR A 581 33.01 -34.07 -19.76
C THR A 581 31.93 -34.62 -20.67
N ARG A 582 30.75 -33.95 -20.67
CA ARG A 582 29.62 -34.36 -21.52
C ARG A 582 29.93 -34.27 -23.02
N ALA A 583 30.67 -33.22 -23.43
CA ALA A 583 31.13 -33.09 -24.80
C ALA A 583 31.99 -34.29 -25.22
N LYS A 584 32.97 -34.71 -24.37
CA LYS A 584 33.84 -35.87 -24.62
C LYS A 584 33.05 -37.18 -24.63
N GLU A 585 32.05 -37.33 -23.78
CA GLU A 585 31.16 -38.52 -23.80
C GLU A 585 30.40 -38.65 -25.11
N ILE A 586 29.92 -37.53 -25.67
CA ILE A 586 29.15 -37.53 -26.90
C ILE A 586 30.04 -37.61 -28.12
N TYR A 587 31.08 -36.78 -28.22
CA TYR A 587 31.84 -36.56 -29.43
C TYR A 587 33.21 -37.27 -29.45
N GLY A 588 33.66 -37.86 -28.30
CA GLY A 588 34.97 -38.50 -28.15
C GLY A 588 36.06 -37.55 -27.66
N ASP A 589 37.24 -38.13 -27.39
CA ASP A 589 38.44 -37.38 -26.99
C ASP A 589 39.61 -37.76 -27.90
N PRO A 590 40.24 -36.84 -28.67
CA PRO A 590 39.99 -35.39 -28.66
C PRO A 590 38.66 -34.99 -29.31
N LEU A 591 38.11 -33.82 -28.91
CA LEU A 591 36.90 -33.24 -29.49
C LEU A 591 37.10 -32.85 -30.97
N PRO A 592 36.10 -33.00 -31.86
CA PRO A 592 36.14 -32.37 -33.17
C PRO A 592 36.34 -30.86 -33.09
N GLU A 593 37.08 -30.28 -34.01
CA GLU A 593 37.47 -28.87 -34.01
C GLU A 593 36.29 -27.92 -33.95
N ILE A 594 35.19 -28.23 -34.64
CA ILE A 594 33.95 -27.44 -34.64
C ILE A 594 33.32 -27.41 -33.24
N VAL A 595 33.30 -28.54 -32.55
CA VAL A 595 32.76 -28.67 -31.19
C VAL A 595 33.62 -27.89 -30.22
N GLN A 596 34.97 -28.09 -30.29
CA GLN A 596 35.92 -27.41 -29.41
C GLN A 596 35.83 -25.90 -29.54
N LYS A 597 35.87 -25.38 -30.77
CA LYS A 597 35.80 -23.91 -31.00
C LYS A 597 34.50 -23.32 -30.46
N ARG A 598 33.37 -24.00 -30.67
CA ARG A 598 32.08 -23.56 -30.19
C ARG A 598 32.03 -23.56 -28.65
N LEU A 599 32.46 -24.67 -28.03
CA LEU A 599 32.50 -24.81 -26.56
C LEU A 599 33.40 -23.75 -25.92
N ASP A 600 34.62 -23.54 -26.46
CA ASP A 600 35.54 -22.56 -25.94
C ASP A 600 34.98 -21.13 -26.04
N LYS A 601 34.37 -20.78 -27.15
CA LYS A 601 33.70 -19.49 -27.37
C LYS A 601 32.61 -19.25 -26.35
N GLU A 602 31.72 -20.22 -26.16
CA GLU A 602 30.58 -20.09 -25.23
C GLU A 602 31.04 -20.05 -23.77
N LEU A 603 31.95 -20.95 -23.36
CA LEU A 603 32.51 -20.96 -22.01
C LEU A 603 33.23 -19.66 -21.67
N HIS A 604 33.97 -19.10 -22.65
CA HIS A 604 34.62 -17.81 -22.46
C HIS A 604 33.62 -16.71 -22.15
N SER A 605 32.54 -16.60 -22.93
CA SER A 605 31.51 -15.60 -22.67
C SER A 605 30.80 -15.83 -21.33
N ILE A 606 30.33 -17.06 -21.05
CA ILE A 606 29.61 -17.40 -19.83
C ILE A 606 30.44 -17.12 -18.57
N THR A 607 31.73 -17.42 -18.61
CA THR A 607 32.60 -17.27 -17.43
C THR A 607 33.12 -15.85 -17.26
N THR A 608 33.38 -15.11 -18.35
CA THR A 608 33.86 -13.74 -18.33
C THR A 608 32.81 -12.75 -17.82
N TYR A 609 31.56 -12.92 -18.26
CA TYR A 609 30.46 -12.03 -17.87
C TYR A 609 29.68 -12.50 -16.62
N GLY A 610 30.13 -13.57 -15.95
CA GLY A 610 29.54 -14.02 -14.67
C GLY A 610 28.23 -14.80 -14.80
N PHE A 611 27.88 -15.31 -15.97
CA PHE A 611 26.63 -16.03 -16.21
C PHE A 611 26.63 -17.49 -15.73
N SER A 612 27.78 -18.00 -15.24
CA SER A 612 27.94 -19.39 -14.78
C SER A 612 26.91 -19.77 -13.69
N VAL A 613 26.56 -18.83 -12.82
CA VAL A 613 25.58 -19.05 -11.74
C VAL A 613 24.18 -19.35 -12.31
N MET A 614 23.74 -18.61 -13.33
CA MET A 614 22.47 -18.83 -13.99
C MET A 614 22.40 -20.19 -14.67
N TYR A 615 23.45 -20.57 -15.39
CA TYR A 615 23.56 -21.90 -15.98
C TYR A 615 23.52 -23.01 -14.92
N ARG A 616 24.25 -22.82 -13.79
CA ARG A 616 24.25 -23.80 -12.71
C ARG A 616 22.88 -23.98 -12.07
N ILE A 617 22.18 -22.88 -11.80
CA ILE A 617 20.80 -22.93 -11.28
C ILE A 617 19.89 -23.68 -12.25
N ALA A 618 19.90 -23.32 -13.52
CA ALA A 618 19.05 -23.97 -14.53
C ALA A 618 19.36 -25.47 -14.62
N GLN A 619 20.63 -25.85 -14.65
CA GLN A 619 21.07 -27.25 -14.67
C GLN A 619 20.55 -28.06 -13.48
N GLU A 620 20.70 -27.52 -12.26
CA GLU A 620 20.30 -28.21 -11.04
C GLU A 620 18.77 -28.33 -10.95
N LEU A 621 18.02 -27.31 -11.36
CA LEU A 621 16.55 -27.37 -11.40
C LEU A 621 16.06 -28.43 -12.39
N VAL A 622 16.65 -28.48 -13.57
CA VAL A 622 16.29 -29.50 -14.60
C VAL A 622 16.65 -30.89 -14.09
N ARG A 623 17.86 -31.09 -13.58
CA ARG A 623 18.31 -32.42 -13.06
C ARG A 623 17.42 -32.89 -11.91
N HIS A 624 17.05 -31.98 -10.99
CA HIS A 624 16.17 -32.32 -9.87
C HIS A 624 14.78 -32.79 -10.37
N SER A 625 14.20 -32.08 -11.33
CA SER A 625 12.90 -32.44 -11.90
C SER A 625 12.96 -33.78 -12.64
N LEU A 626 14.00 -34.02 -13.44
CA LEU A 626 14.19 -35.25 -14.17
C LEU A 626 14.44 -36.47 -13.24
N ALA A 627 15.18 -36.27 -12.14
CA ALA A 627 15.42 -37.29 -11.12
C ALA A 627 14.12 -37.76 -10.46
N ASP A 628 13.15 -36.86 -10.26
CA ASP A 628 11.82 -37.18 -9.73
C ASP A 628 10.83 -37.64 -10.82
N GLY A 629 11.29 -37.81 -12.07
CA GLY A 629 10.49 -38.35 -13.17
C GLY A 629 9.63 -37.35 -13.94
N TYR A 630 9.83 -36.04 -13.71
CA TYR A 630 9.10 -34.97 -14.40
C TYR A 630 9.95 -34.38 -15.53
N LEU A 631 9.43 -34.41 -16.75
CA LEU A 631 10.08 -33.79 -17.90
C LEU A 631 10.11 -32.25 -17.79
N VAL A 632 11.16 -31.68 -18.31
CA VAL A 632 11.36 -30.24 -18.42
C VAL A 632 11.62 -29.86 -19.86
N GLY A 633 10.91 -28.87 -20.38
CA GLY A 633 11.18 -28.28 -21.70
C GLY A 633 11.85 -26.93 -21.57
N SER A 634 12.87 -26.66 -22.38
CA SER A 634 13.40 -25.32 -22.53
C SER A 634 12.63 -24.52 -23.59
N ARG A 635 12.58 -23.21 -23.44
CA ARG A 635 11.93 -22.31 -24.41
C ARG A 635 12.80 -21.10 -24.71
N GLY A 636 12.65 -20.52 -25.91
CA GLY A 636 13.33 -19.29 -26.29
C GLY A 636 14.76 -19.50 -26.75
N SER A 637 15.60 -18.49 -26.56
CA SER A 637 16.95 -18.42 -27.14
C SER A 637 17.99 -19.34 -26.48
N VAL A 638 17.68 -19.97 -25.35
CA VAL A 638 18.60 -20.91 -24.65
C VAL A 638 18.99 -22.11 -25.53
N GLY A 639 18.12 -22.53 -26.46
CA GLY A 639 18.39 -23.56 -27.44
C GLY A 639 19.54 -23.25 -28.41
N SER A 640 20.07 -22.03 -28.45
CA SER A 640 21.26 -21.67 -29.23
C SER A 640 22.58 -21.84 -28.48
N SER A 641 22.55 -22.27 -27.21
CA SER A 641 23.76 -22.53 -26.43
C SER A 641 24.13 -24.02 -26.42
N LEU A 642 25.31 -24.32 -26.93
CA LEU A 642 25.90 -25.68 -26.86
C LEU A 642 26.21 -26.04 -25.40
N VAL A 643 26.68 -25.11 -24.60
CA VAL A 643 26.94 -25.32 -23.15
C VAL A 643 25.65 -25.68 -22.43
N ALA A 644 24.51 -25.03 -22.77
CA ALA A 644 23.21 -25.38 -22.19
C ALA A 644 22.79 -26.83 -22.57
N TYR A 645 23.03 -27.24 -23.80
CA TYR A 645 22.79 -28.62 -24.25
C TYR A 645 23.67 -29.62 -23.48
N LEU A 646 24.98 -29.33 -23.40
CA LEU A 646 25.93 -30.19 -22.72
C LEU A 646 25.76 -30.24 -21.19
N SER A 647 25.04 -29.27 -20.64
CA SER A 647 24.70 -29.19 -19.22
C SER A 647 23.30 -29.65 -18.87
N ASP A 648 22.61 -30.34 -19.78
CA ASP A 648 21.23 -30.84 -19.62
C ASP A 648 20.15 -29.78 -19.42
N ILE A 649 20.43 -28.48 -19.69
CA ILE A 649 19.49 -27.38 -19.58
C ILE A 649 18.47 -27.37 -20.72
N THR A 650 18.93 -27.73 -21.92
CA THR A 650 18.10 -27.87 -23.13
C THR A 650 18.40 -29.16 -23.86
N GLU A 651 17.42 -29.71 -24.56
CA GLU A 651 17.58 -30.88 -25.46
C GLU A 651 18.04 -30.45 -26.87
N VAL A 652 18.10 -29.17 -27.16
CA VAL A 652 18.42 -28.65 -28.48
C VAL A 652 19.94 -28.53 -28.63
N ASN A 653 20.49 -29.30 -29.55
CA ASN A 653 21.87 -29.19 -29.98
C ASN A 653 22.01 -28.07 -31.02
N SER A 654 22.69 -26.98 -30.64
CA SER A 654 22.83 -25.78 -31.47
C SER A 654 23.88 -25.89 -32.59
N LEU A 655 24.65 -26.96 -32.64
CA LEU A 655 25.60 -27.21 -33.72
C LEU A 655 24.88 -27.46 -35.07
N GLN A 656 25.63 -27.29 -36.17
CA GLN A 656 25.11 -27.66 -37.49
C GLN A 656 24.74 -29.13 -37.57
N GLY A 657 23.87 -29.51 -38.50
CA GLY A 657 23.42 -30.87 -38.67
C GLY A 657 24.60 -31.85 -38.84
N HIS A 658 24.60 -32.95 -38.12
CA HIS A 658 25.68 -33.91 -38.12
C HIS A 658 25.25 -35.31 -37.72
N TYR A 659 26.12 -36.27 -38.05
CA TYR A 659 26.02 -37.67 -37.65
C TYR A 659 27.02 -37.95 -36.51
N ILE A 660 26.60 -38.71 -35.50
CA ILE A 660 27.43 -39.16 -34.38
C ILE A 660 27.30 -40.64 -34.24
N CYS A 661 28.42 -41.37 -34.26
CA CYS A 661 28.38 -42.82 -33.98
C CYS A 661 28.32 -43.04 -32.44
N PRO A 662 27.26 -43.69 -31.92
CA PRO A 662 27.16 -43.95 -30.50
C PRO A 662 28.23 -44.92 -29.97
N ASN A 663 28.80 -45.76 -30.83
CA ASN A 663 29.80 -46.74 -30.47
C ASN A 663 31.22 -46.18 -30.53
N CYS A 664 31.70 -45.73 -31.69
CA CYS A 664 33.09 -45.34 -31.90
C CYS A 664 33.31 -43.79 -31.90
N LYS A 665 32.28 -43.03 -31.63
CA LYS A 665 32.29 -41.54 -31.56
C LYS A 665 32.76 -40.86 -32.86
N ASN A 666 32.73 -41.58 -34.02
CA ASN A 666 32.97 -40.94 -35.29
C ASN A 666 31.91 -39.90 -35.57
N VAL A 667 32.30 -38.66 -35.92
CA VAL A 667 31.41 -37.55 -36.20
C VAL A 667 31.60 -37.07 -37.63
N GLU A 668 30.48 -36.83 -38.32
CA GLU A 668 30.48 -36.22 -39.66
C GLU A 668 29.57 -35.02 -39.67
N PHE A 669 30.12 -33.78 -39.74
CA PHE A 669 29.37 -32.54 -39.92
C PHE A 669 28.97 -32.39 -41.39
N ILE A 670 27.75 -32.01 -41.62
CA ILE A 670 27.26 -31.71 -42.97
C ILE A 670 27.54 -30.24 -43.24
N GLU A 671 28.23 -29.92 -44.35
CA GLU A 671 28.38 -28.56 -44.80
C GLU A 671 26.98 -28.00 -45.07
N SER A 672 26.65 -26.99 -44.35
CA SER A 672 25.29 -26.50 -44.23
C SER A 672 24.78 -25.88 -45.53
N GLU A 673 23.85 -26.57 -46.16
CA GLU A 673 22.82 -25.87 -46.94
C GLU A 673 21.90 -25.25 -45.90
N ILE A 674 21.79 -23.91 -45.93
CA ILE A 674 21.03 -23.11 -44.96
C ILE A 674 19.68 -23.78 -44.68
N GLY A 675 19.45 -24.22 -43.41
CA GLY A 675 18.17 -24.64 -42.90
C GLY A 675 17.92 -26.15 -42.74
N LEU A 676 18.88 -27.02 -42.89
CA LEU A 676 18.74 -28.44 -42.60
C LEU A 676 19.02 -28.73 -41.12
N SER A 677 18.04 -29.27 -40.42
CA SER A 677 18.19 -29.86 -39.10
C SER A 677 18.80 -31.25 -39.20
N GLY A 678 19.54 -31.68 -38.18
CA GLY A 678 20.05 -33.04 -38.08
C GLY A 678 18.96 -34.10 -38.22
N CYS A 679 17.74 -33.87 -37.74
CA CYS A 679 16.62 -34.78 -37.89
C CYS A 679 16.17 -34.98 -39.35
N ASP A 680 16.41 -34.04 -40.24
CA ASP A 680 16.07 -34.11 -41.66
C ASP A 680 17.09 -34.93 -42.45
N LEU A 681 18.23 -35.26 -41.86
CA LEU A 681 19.28 -36.04 -42.52
C LEU A 681 18.81 -37.46 -42.77
N PRO A 682 19.19 -38.10 -43.93
CA PRO A 682 18.88 -39.50 -44.18
C PRO A 682 19.56 -40.44 -43.17
N ASP A 683 18.97 -41.62 -42.94
CA ASP A 683 19.58 -42.62 -42.09
C ASP A 683 20.89 -43.15 -42.71
N LYS A 684 21.94 -43.24 -41.89
CA LYS A 684 23.28 -43.67 -42.34
C LYS A 684 23.92 -44.56 -41.28
N VAL A 685 24.83 -45.44 -41.72
CA VAL A 685 25.65 -46.29 -40.83
C VAL A 685 27.09 -45.77 -40.79
N CYS A 686 27.72 -45.92 -39.64
CA CYS A 686 29.10 -45.48 -39.44
C CYS A 686 30.06 -46.32 -40.35
N PRO A 687 30.88 -45.61 -41.17
CA PRO A 687 31.81 -46.34 -42.06
C PRO A 687 32.93 -47.02 -41.29
N LYS A 688 33.20 -46.59 -40.02
CA LYS A 688 34.26 -47.19 -39.21
C LYS A 688 33.86 -48.45 -38.46
N CYS A 689 32.61 -48.55 -37.98
CA CYS A 689 32.22 -49.66 -37.11
C CYS A 689 30.86 -50.30 -37.47
N GLY A 690 30.20 -49.81 -38.54
CA GLY A 690 28.91 -50.35 -38.98
C GLY A 690 27.70 -50.05 -38.11
N THR A 691 27.85 -49.30 -37.02
CA THR A 691 26.75 -48.95 -36.12
C THR A 691 25.89 -47.83 -36.76
N LYS A 692 24.55 -47.90 -36.58
CA LYS A 692 23.66 -46.83 -37.03
C LYS A 692 24.02 -45.53 -36.37
N TYR A 693 24.21 -44.47 -37.15
CA TYR A 693 24.45 -43.15 -36.65
C TYR A 693 23.24 -42.56 -35.90
N ARG A 694 23.49 -41.81 -34.86
CA ARG A 694 22.56 -40.81 -34.33
C ARG A 694 22.69 -39.54 -35.15
N LYS A 695 21.56 -38.91 -35.44
CA LYS A 695 21.47 -37.61 -36.17
C LYS A 695 21.15 -36.51 -35.16
N ASP A 696 21.85 -35.37 -35.24
CA ASP A 696 21.68 -34.26 -34.30
C ASP A 696 22.09 -32.91 -34.95
N GLY A 697 21.81 -31.82 -34.24
CA GLY A 697 22.20 -30.45 -34.66
C GLY A 697 21.08 -29.68 -35.35
N HIS A 698 20.99 -28.38 -35.04
CA HIS A 698 19.94 -27.49 -35.56
C HIS A 698 20.50 -26.20 -36.18
N ASP A 699 21.80 -26.04 -36.27
CA ASP A 699 22.52 -24.90 -36.85
C ASP A 699 22.08 -23.53 -36.32
N ILE A 700 22.09 -23.37 -34.98
CA ILE A 700 21.64 -22.14 -34.33
C ILE A 700 22.83 -21.32 -33.84
N PRO A 701 22.97 -20.03 -34.31
CA PRO A 701 24.06 -19.19 -33.86
C PRO A 701 23.97 -18.83 -32.36
N PHE A 702 25.10 -18.87 -31.66
CA PHE A 702 25.16 -18.48 -30.25
C PHE A 702 24.78 -17.03 -29.99
N GLU A 703 25.04 -16.18 -30.98
CA GLU A 703 24.71 -14.75 -30.94
C GLU A 703 23.22 -14.46 -30.73
N THR A 704 22.33 -15.37 -31.03
CA THR A 704 20.90 -15.23 -30.72
C THR A 704 20.60 -15.23 -29.24
N PHE A 705 21.48 -15.82 -28.42
CA PHE A 705 21.33 -15.91 -26.97
C PHE A 705 22.07 -14.77 -26.24
N LEU A 706 23.37 -14.70 -26.38
CA LEU A 706 24.19 -13.73 -25.64
C LEU A 706 24.64 -12.51 -26.46
N GLY A 707 24.15 -12.34 -27.68
CA GLY A 707 24.51 -11.24 -28.54
C GLY A 707 25.89 -11.41 -29.20
N PHE A 708 26.25 -10.50 -30.13
CA PHE A 708 27.49 -10.57 -30.90
C PHE A 708 28.76 -10.41 -30.04
N LYS A 709 28.66 -9.68 -28.92
CA LYS A 709 29.75 -9.50 -27.96
C LYS A 709 29.78 -10.55 -26.87
N GLY A 710 28.72 -11.37 -26.77
CA GLY A 710 28.57 -12.37 -25.73
C GLY A 710 28.28 -11.80 -24.33
N ASP A 711 27.90 -10.52 -24.24
CA ASP A 711 27.71 -9.74 -23.01
C ASP A 711 26.23 -9.45 -22.69
N LYS A 712 25.32 -9.86 -23.55
CA LYS A 712 23.88 -9.76 -23.27
C LYS A 712 23.52 -10.72 -22.14
N GLU A 713 22.81 -10.20 -21.14
CA GLU A 713 22.31 -10.99 -20.00
C GLU A 713 21.40 -12.12 -20.51
N PRO A 714 21.65 -13.40 -20.17
CA PRO A 714 20.85 -14.52 -20.67
C PRO A 714 19.48 -14.57 -20.02
N ASP A 715 18.51 -15.02 -20.78
CA ASP A 715 17.13 -15.31 -20.34
C ASP A 715 16.88 -16.82 -20.57
N ILE A 716 16.82 -17.61 -19.50
CA ILE A 716 16.64 -19.05 -19.53
C ILE A 716 15.24 -19.39 -19.08
N ASP A 717 14.35 -19.67 -20.03
CA ASP A 717 12.98 -20.08 -19.77
C ASP A 717 12.88 -21.61 -19.70
N LEU A 718 12.39 -22.14 -18.57
CA LEU A 718 12.19 -23.56 -18.32
C LEU A 718 10.72 -23.85 -18.05
N ASN A 719 10.15 -24.80 -18.76
CA ASN A 719 8.77 -25.26 -18.60
C ASN A 719 8.75 -26.51 -17.72
N PHE A 720 8.35 -26.38 -16.48
CA PHE A 720 8.13 -27.47 -15.56
C PHE A 720 6.68 -27.96 -15.58
N SER A 721 6.44 -29.20 -15.16
CA SER A 721 5.09 -29.69 -14.88
C SER A 721 4.40 -28.78 -13.86
N GLY A 722 3.14 -28.40 -14.10
CA GLY A 722 2.38 -27.51 -13.19
C GLY A 722 2.23 -28.07 -11.77
N VAL A 723 2.17 -29.37 -11.61
CA VAL A 723 2.10 -30.04 -10.29
C VAL A 723 3.46 -30.05 -9.58
N TYR A 724 4.57 -29.99 -10.33
CA TYR A 724 5.92 -30.06 -9.79
C TYR A 724 6.57 -28.66 -9.61
N GLN A 725 6.08 -27.64 -10.30
CA GLN A 725 6.62 -26.28 -10.23
C GLN A 725 6.77 -25.74 -8.79
N PRO A 726 5.79 -25.91 -7.86
CA PRO A 726 5.98 -25.47 -6.47
C PRO A 726 7.15 -26.14 -5.75
N VAL A 727 7.43 -27.42 -6.09
CA VAL A 727 8.58 -28.17 -5.53
C VAL A 727 9.88 -27.55 -6.03
N ILE A 728 9.96 -27.25 -7.33
CA ILE A 728 11.12 -26.59 -7.92
C ILE A 728 11.35 -25.19 -7.32
N HIS A 729 10.28 -24.39 -7.15
CA HIS A 729 10.40 -23.07 -6.50
C HIS A 729 10.97 -23.21 -5.07
N LYS A 730 10.53 -24.20 -4.33
CA LYS A 730 11.05 -24.45 -2.99
C LYS A 730 12.48 -25.01 -3.00
N TYR A 731 12.83 -25.81 -4.00
CA TYR A 731 14.17 -26.37 -4.16
C TYR A 731 15.23 -25.27 -4.34
N THR A 732 14.88 -24.10 -4.92
CA THR A 732 15.80 -22.97 -5.04
C THR A 732 16.28 -22.44 -3.67
N GLU A 733 15.51 -22.64 -2.60
CA GLU A 733 15.94 -22.30 -1.24
C GLU A 733 17.18 -23.09 -0.78
N THR A 734 17.44 -24.26 -1.38
CA THR A 734 18.64 -25.06 -1.04
C THR A 734 19.92 -24.41 -1.49
N PHE A 735 19.87 -23.57 -2.53
CA PHE A 735 21.04 -22.85 -3.03
C PHE A 735 21.29 -21.54 -2.29
N PHE A 736 20.22 -20.84 -1.92
CA PHE A 736 20.30 -19.45 -1.45
C PHE A 736 19.93 -19.27 0.03
N GLY A 737 19.40 -20.33 0.65
CA GLY A 737 18.96 -20.31 2.04
C GLY A 737 17.47 -19.97 2.20
N LYS A 738 16.95 -20.39 3.34
CA LYS A 738 15.56 -20.09 3.73
C LYS A 738 15.38 -18.60 3.96
N GLY A 739 14.29 -18.04 3.41
CA GLY A 739 14.00 -16.60 3.52
C GLY A 739 14.77 -15.72 2.52
N LYS A 740 15.43 -16.33 1.51
CA LYS A 740 16.12 -15.63 0.42
C LYS A 740 15.44 -15.79 -0.94
N VAL A 741 14.38 -16.57 -1.02
CA VAL A 741 13.62 -16.83 -2.24
C VAL A 741 12.16 -16.40 -2.02
N PHE A 742 11.66 -15.55 -2.89
CA PHE A 742 10.32 -14.99 -2.83
C PHE A 742 9.62 -15.17 -4.17
N LYS A 743 8.31 -15.34 -4.18
CA LYS A 743 7.55 -15.25 -5.42
C LYS A 743 7.50 -13.80 -5.90
N ALA A 744 7.69 -13.58 -7.19
CA ALA A 744 7.54 -12.26 -7.79
C ALA A 744 6.08 -11.82 -7.68
N GLY A 745 5.86 -10.59 -7.26
CA GLY A 745 4.55 -9.96 -7.20
C GLY A 745 4.11 -9.46 -8.59
N THR A 746 2.81 -9.37 -8.79
CA THR A 746 2.20 -8.72 -9.96
C THR A 746 1.24 -7.63 -9.52
N ILE A 747 1.10 -6.59 -10.33
CA ILE A 747 0.13 -5.52 -10.12
C ILE A 747 -0.95 -5.67 -11.20
N GLY A 748 -2.16 -6.02 -10.76
CA GLY A 748 -3.32 -6.06 -11.64
C GLY A 748 -3.94 -4.66 -11.76
N THR A 749 -3.99 -4.12 -12.97
CA THR A 749 -4.56 -2.81 -13.26
C THR A 749 -5.89 -2.91 -14.00
N VAL A 750 -6.64 -1.82 -13.97
CA VAL A 750 -7.90 -1.69 -14.73
C VAL A 750 -7.56 -1.61 -16.23
N ALA A 751 -7.98 -2.61 -16.98
CA ALA A 751 -7.84 -2.65 -18.44
C ALA A 751 -9.01 -1.92 -19.12
N GLU A 752 -8.84 -1.49 -20.37
CA GLU A 752 -9.84 -0.73 -21.16
C GLU A 752 -11.26 -1.33 -21.11
N LYS A 753 -11.39 -2.64 -21.36
CA LYS A 753 -12.70 -3.31 -21.33
C LYS A 753 -13.33 -3.33 -19.94
N THR A 754 -12.51 -3.47 -18.90
CA THR A 754 -12.95 -3.44 -17.50
C THR A 754 -13.41 -2.04 -17.11
N ALA A 755 -12.63 -1.01 -17.49
CA ALA A 755 -12.95 0.39 -17.28
C ALA A 755 -14.27 0.77 -17.96
N PHE A 756 -14.46 0.35 -19.22
CA PHE A 756 -15.72 0.57 -19.92
C PHE A 756 -16.92 -0.07 -19.21
N GLY A 757 -16.74 -1.27 -18.64
CA GLY A 757 -17.76 -1.92 -17.81
C GLY A 757 -18.11 -1.11 -16.56
N TYR A 758 -17.13 -0.46 -15.92
CA TYR A 758 -17.35 0.41 -14.76
C TYR A 758 -18.18 1.64 -15.13
N VAL A 759 -17.84 2.31 -16.24
CA VAL A 759 -18.59 3.46 -16.76
C VAL A 759 -20.03 3.06 -17.09
N LYS A 760 -20.21 1.92 -17.77
CA LYS A 760 -21.54 1.42 -18.10
C LYS A 760 -22.40 1.17 -16.86
N LYS A 761 -21.83 0.49 -15.85
CA LYS A 761 -22.49 0.24 -14.56
C LYS A 761 -22.86 1.55 -13.86
N TYR A 762 -21.95 2.54 -13.85
CA TYR A 762 -22.21 3.87 -13.29
C TYR A 762 -23.41 4.55 -13.97
N CYS A 763 -23.47 4.50 -15.31
CA CYS A 763 -24.61 5.06 -16.07
C CYS A 763 -25.92 4.32 -15.77
N GLU A 764 -25.90 3.00 -15.73
CA GLU A 764 -27.08 2.16 -15.43
C GLU A 764 -27.67 2.45 -14.06
N GLU A 765 -26.83 2.52 -13.02
CA GLU A 765 -27.26 2.80 -11.64
C GLU A 765 -27.87 4.20 -11.46
N ARG A 766 -27.54 5.16 -12.34
CA ARG A 766 -28.01 6.56 -12.31
C ARG A 766 -29.01 6.90 -13.41
N ASN A 767 -29.40 5.91 -14.23
CA ASN A 767 -30.26 6.11 -15.39
C ASN A 767 -29.73 7.21 -16.35
N LEU A 768 -28.41 7.30 -16.51
CA LEU A 768 -27.78 8.24 -17.42
C LEU A 768 -27.69 7.67 -18.82
N VAL A 769 -28.10 8.49 -19.81
CA VAL A 769 -27.91 8.19 -21.24
C VAL A 769 -26.64 8.92 -21.69
N MET A 770 -25.61 8.17 -21.95
CA MET A 770 -24.29 8.72 -22.33
C MET A 770 -23.87 8.22 -23.69
N ARG A 771 -23.25 9.10 -24.51
CA ARG A 771 -22.70 8.73 -25.81
C ARG A 771 -21.55 7.74 -25.66
N ASN A 772 -21.38 6.87 -26.65
CA ASN A 772 -20.33 5.85 -26.62
C ASN A 772 -18.91 6.47 -26.60
N ALA A 773 -18.72 7.60 -27.33
CA ALA A 773 -17.47 8.35 -27.30
C ALA A 773 -17.12 8.84 -25.89
N GLU A 774 -18.10 9.37 -25.17
CA GLU A 774 -17.92 9.85 -23.78
C GLU A 774 -17.65 8.68 -22.82
N MET A 775 -18.37 7.57 -22.93
CA MET A 775 -18.08 6.38 -22.14
C MET A 775 -16.65 5.87 -22.35
N LYS A 776 -16.13 5.93 -23.57
CA LYS A 776 -14.74 5.56 -23.87
C LYS A 776 -13.73 6.54 -23.26
N ARG A 777 -14.00 7.86 -23.32
CA ARG A 777 -13.15 8.88 -22.71
C ARG A 777 -13.02 8.63 -21.20
N LEU A 778 -14.14 8.47 -20.52
CA LEU A 778 -14.18 8.19 -19.09
C LEU A 778 -13.50 6.85 -18.74
N ALA A 779 -13.71 5.81 -19.56
CA ALA A 779 -13.05 4.53 -19.39
C ALA A 779 -11.52 4.66 -19.51
N LYS A 780 -11.05 5.43 -20.49
CA LYS A 780 -9.62 5.68 -20.67
C LYS A 780 -9.00 6.40 -19.48
N GLY A 781 -9.72 7.31 -18.82
CA GLY A 781 -9.27 7.98 -17.59
C GLY A 781 -9.17 7.05 -16.38
N CYS A 782 -9.89 5.93 -16.40
CA CYS A 782 -9.81 4.89 -15.35
C CYS A 782 -8.77 3.80 -15.65
N GLU A 783 -8.21 3.76 -16.86
CA GLU A 783 -7.27 2.74 -17.30
C GLU A 783 -5.93 2.86 -16.56
N GLY A 784 -5.31 1.73 -16.25
CA GLY A 784 -4.00 1.67 -15.58
C GLY A 784 -4.05 1.82 -14.05
N VAL A 785 -5.19 2.19 -13.47
CA VAL A 785 -5.35 2.27 -12.02
C VAL A 785 -5.21 0.87 -11.41
N LYS A 786 -4.43 0.75 -10.37
CA LYS A 786 -4.25 -0.52 -9.64
C LYS A 786 -5.58 -1.01 -9.06
N ARG A 787 -5.88 -2.27 -9.29
CA ARG A 787 -7.05 -2.96 -8.74
C ARG A 787 -6.68 -3.96 -7.65
N THR A 788 -5.63 -4.76 -7.90
CA THR A 788 -5.22 -5.84 -7.01
C THR A 788 -3.72 -6.12 -7.14
N SER A 789 -3.20 -6.89 -6.21
CA SER A 789 -1.85 -7.46 -6.26
C SER A 789 -1.95 -8.97 -6.31
N GLY A 790 -1.14 -9.61 -7.14
CA GLY A 790 -1.11 -11.06 -7.30
C GLY A 790 0.30 -11.64 -7.21
N GLN A 791 0.42 -12.93 -7.50
CA GLN A 791 1.70 -13.63 -7.66
C GLN A 791 1.94 -13.93 -9.11
N HIS A 792 3.18 -13.76 -9.58
CA HIS A 792 3.57 -14.23 -10.90
C HIS A 792 3.59 -15.77 -10.91
N PRO A 793 3.03 -16.44 -11.92
CA PRO A 793 2.93 -17.91 -11.92
C PRO A 793 4.29 -18.62 -11.96
N GLY A 794 5.29 -18.05 -12.64
CA GLY A 794 6.59 -18.69 -12.83
C GLY A 794 7.79 -17.87 -12.33
N GLY A 795 7.60 -16.62 -11.92
CA GLY A 795 8.70 -15.75 -11.50
C GLY A 795 9.01 -15.88 -10.01
N ILE A 796 10.29 -16.02 -9.69
CA ILE A 796 10.80 -15.94 -8.32
C ILE A 796 11.89 -14.88 -8.25
N ILE A 797 11.99 -14.22 -7.08
CA ILE A 797 13.05 -13.28 -6.74
C ILE A 797 14.02 -13.99 -5.82
N VAL A 798 15.29 -13.98 -6.19
CA VAL A 798 16.38 -14.52 -5.37
C VAL A 798 17.20 -13.37 -4.80
N VAL A 799 17.32 -13.35 -3.49
CA VAL A 799 18.12 -12.37 -2.76
C VAL A 799 19.47 -13.00 -2.41
N PRO A 800 20.61 -12.37 -2.75
CA PRO A 800 21.92 -12.87 -2.38
C PRO A 800 22.02 -13.08 -0.86
N PHE A 801 22.85 -14.03 -0.43
CA PHE A 801 22.99 -14.40 0.97
C PHE A 801 23.32 -13.22 1.89
N GLU A 802 24.14 -12.30 1.41
CA GLU A 802 24.65 -11.12 2.13
C GLU A 802 23.64 -9.97 2.23
N ASN A 803 22.56 -9.99 1.41
CA ASN A 803 21.57 -8.93 1.35
C ASN A 803 20.28 -9.34 2.06
N ASP A 804 19.49 -8.36 2.44
CA ASP A 804 18.12 -8.51 2.90
C ASP A 804 17.13 -8.04 1.82
N ILE A 805 15.94 -8.66 1.74
CA ILE A 805 14.92 -8.26 0.74
C ILE A 805 14.51 -6.81 0.88
N HIS A 806 14.49 -6.26 2.11
CA HIS A 806 14.12 -4.88 2.39
C HIS A 806 15.18 -3.84 1.98
N GLU A 807 16.29 -4.27 1.42
CA GLU A 807 17.19 -3.38 0.68
C GLU A 807 16.67 -3.07 -0.74
N PHE A 808 15.69 -3.84 -1.22
CA PHE A 808 15.17 -3.76 -2.58
C PHE A 808 13.69 -3.42 -2.65
N CYS A 809 12.86 -4.06 -1.83
CA CYS A 809 11.41 -3.88 -1.85
C CYS A 809 10.73 -4.47 -0.60
N PRO A 810 9.47 -4.07 -0.32
CA PRO A 810 8.63 -4.75 0.66
C PRO A 810 8.20 -6.15 0.19
N VAL A 811 7.70 -6.93 1.16
CA VAL A 811 7.06 -8.23 0.94
C VAL A 811 5.60 -8.15 1.40
N GLN A 812 4.68 -8.74 0.64
CA GLN A 812 3.26 -8.78 1.01
C GLN A 812 2.62 -10.09 0.61
N HIS A 813 1.49 -10.44 1.23
CA HIS A 813 0.62 -11.48 0.71
C HIS A 813 -0.07 -11.00 -0.58
N PRO A 814 -0.34 -11.89 -1.55
CA PRO A 814 -1.20 -11.54 -2.67
C PRO A 814 -2.60 -11.17 -2.14
N ALA A 815 -3.28 -10.27 -2.82
CA ALA A 815 -4.71 -10.12 -2.66
C ALA A 815 -5.37 -11.30 -3.38
N ASP A 816 -6.22 -12.04 -2.70
CA ASP A 816 -6.93 -13.19 -3.26
C ASP A 816 -7.89 -12.80 -4.37
#